data_1188f46e26bf7fd7d67ff9c734453f6d
#
_entry.id   1188f46e26bf7fd7d67ff9c734453f6d
#
_cell.length_a   1.000
_cell.length_b   1.000
_cell.length_c   1.000
_cell.angle_alpha   90.00
_cell.angle_beta   90.00
_cell.angle_gamma   90.00
#
_symmetry.space_group_name_H-M   'P 1'
#
loop_
_entity.id
_entity.type
_entity.pdbx_description
1 polymer ?
#
loop_
_entity_poly.entity_id
_entity_poly.type
_entity_poly.pdbx_seq_one_letter_code
_entity_poly.pdbx_strand_id
1 'polypeptide(L)'
;VTSFIEQADRLAGQLDAERADGLRRTATDGDLEALRDAWRKLDNEARRSASDAAGRIAALVAKRPPKTPSPAPGRRGSPASMPDPEPEQPPIPDEPDFRSGNGSTGRFLDEEAEATLALQGLERIQEDEQAPIRFFEGEPDPDLLLAHMGYEGYRPGQRDAVAAALEGKDCLIVMPTGGGKSLCYQLPGLAGDDLTLVVSPLIALMADQVRRLRSEGHPAVMFASGLPDAVSDASIKAVRDGSARIAYCSPERFGSSSFLDLISNRRIDLLAIDEAHCLSEWGHDFRPDYLRLPKVAERLGRPPIMACTATATPQVAEEIALRMGMDSAVEVHSGFDRPNLSFDTVALEGKGSKARKAALLEFGLKDPANRPAIVYCGTRRDTEEVADDLRAAGISAVAYHAGMPPDERASAQVRFMDGDVEVVAATNAFGMGIDKADVRSVWHWAIPSSVEAYYQEAGRAGRDGEPARAVLLAMRSDLSRLIRFNEQRKVDPADVSSYIDAVRSGADDDGSAVVDAPRSDAQRTLLAVAERAGALSVDPASGGRLLVKLIDPYDPAGLRAACRVAEDRGWRAYRAVEAFSFSDKCRRRQLLEHFADQSEPKPEGRCCDVCDPDNWLPHPDDIVVKRPRSSPKKRGSAPPPDLSSDDEALYEELRKWRLGAAGDRPAYHVASNRTLIAIASVKPADEDRLLEIAGVGPAFMERYGGDVLRIVSTRS
;
A
#
# COMPACT_ATOMS: atom_id res chain seq x y z
N VAL A 1 -27.25 21.59 24.33
CA VAL A 1 -25.80 21.72 24.42
C VAL A 1 -25.33 21.63 25.87
N THR A 2 -25.79 22.55 26.76
CA THR A 2 -25.35 22.59 28.17
C THR A 2 -25.57 21.25 28.87
N SER A 3 -26.75 20.66 28.73
CA SER A 3 -27.08 19.34 29.32
C SER A 3 -26.25 18.20 28.76
N PHE A 4 -25.86 18.25 27.49
CA PHE A 4 -24.94 17.27 26.89
C PHE A 4 -23.51 17.42 27.45
N ILE A 5 -23.02 18.65 27.54
CA ILE A 5 -21.68 18.93 28.08
C ILE A 5 -21.60 18.48 29.55
N GLU A 6 -22.60 18.79 30.39
CA GLU A 6 -22.64 18.35 31.78
C GLU A 6 -22.69 16.82 31.92
N GLN A 7 -23.40 16.14 31.06
CA GLN A 7 -23.47 14.69 31.02
C GLN A 7 -22.12 14.08 30.54
N ALA A 8 -21.50 14.67 29.52
CA ALA A 8 -20.21 14.27 29.03
C ALA A 8 -19.10 14.48 30.08
N ASP A 9 -19.06 15.63 30.77
CA ASP A 9 -18.06 15.91 31.81
C ASP A 9 -18.21 14.98 33.03
N ARG A 10 -19.45 14.63 33.41
CA ARG A 10 -19.72 13.65 34.48
C ARG A 10 -19.17 12.28 34.09
N LEU A 11 -19.44 11.84 32.85
CA LEU A 11 -18.98 10.55 32.35
C LEU A 11 -17.46 10.50 32.16
N ALA A 12 -16.83 11.62 31.75
CA ALA A 12 -15.39 11.77 31.71
C ALA A 12 -14.75 11.57 33.08
N GLY A 13 -15.32 12.22 34.12
CA GLY A 13 -14.86 12.04 35.51
C GLY A 13 -14.95 10.59 35.99
N GLN A 14 -16.02 9.87 35.64
CA GLN A 14 -16.16 8.42 35.93
C GLN A 14 -15.12 7.57 35.22
N LEU A 15 -14.85 7.84 33.93
CA LEU A 15 -13.86 7.10 33.16
C LEU A 15 -12.42 7.37 33.61
N ASP A 16 -12.11 8.60 34.03
CA ASP A 16 -10.83 8.95 34.61
C ASP A 16 -10.62 8.30 36.00
N ALA A 17 -11.67 8.24 36.84
CA ALA A 17 -11.62 7.54 38.12
C ALA A 17 -11.42 6.02 37.95
N GLU A 18 -12.10 5.39 36.97
CA GLU A 18 -11.87 3.98 36.61
C GLU A 18 -10.41 3.72 36.21
N ARG A 19 -9.77 4.68 35.54
CA ARG A 19 -8.37 4.59 35.14
C ARG A 19 -7.39 4.72 36.29
N ALA A 20 -7.72 5.57 37.29
CA ALA A 20 -6.87 5.79 38.45
C ALA A 20 -6.92 4.61 39.42
N ASP A 21 -8.10 3.99 39.63
CA ASP A 21 -8.30 2.90 40.60
C ASP A 21 -8.07 1.48 40.04
N GLY A 22 -7.97 1.31 38.72
CA GLY A 22 -7.59 0.04 38.06
C GLY A 22 -8.56 -1.15 38.25
N LEU A 23 -9.64 -1.05 39.02
CA LEU A 23 -10.33 -2.22 39.54
C LEU A 23 -11.87 -2.27 39.40
N ARG A 24 -12.59 -1.20 39.09
CA ARG A 24 -14.06 -1.26 38.91
C ARG A 24 -14.55 -0.30 37.81
N ARG A 25 -15.30 -0.84 36.84
CA ARG A 25 -16.04 -0.04 35.89
C ARG A 25 -17.25 0.59 36.57
N THR A 26 -17.25 1.91 36.72
CA THR A 26 -18.36 2.71 37.27
C THR A 26 -19.24 3.30 36.17
N ALA A 27 -18.65 3.63 35.00
CA ALA A 27 -19.41 4.02 33.82
C ALA A 27 -19.96 2.79 33.09
N THR A 28 -21.26 2.69 32.92
CA THR A 28 -21.92 1.58 32.24
C THR A 28 -21.92 1.76 30.72
N ASP A 29 -22.09 0.66 29.97
CA ASP A 29 -22.28 0.76 28.53
C ASP A 29 -23.57 1.52 28.19
N GLY A 30 -24.58 1.46 29.06
CA GLY A 30 -25.83 2.24 28.96
C GLY A 30 -25.59 3.75 29.08
N ASP A 31 -24.66 4.21 29.92
CA ASP A 31 -24.33 5.63 30.06
C ASP A 31 -23.69 6.17 28.78
N LEU A 32 -22.82 5.35 28.15
CA LEU A 32 -22.20 5.68 26.87
C LEU A 32 -23.20 5.72 25.72
N GLU A 33 -24.16 4.81 25.73
CA GLU A 33 -25.21 4.75 24.72
C GLU A 33 -26.18 5.92 24.88
N ALA A 34 -26.57 6.26 26.11
CA ALA A 34 -27.39 7.45 26.40
C ALA A 34 -26.70 8.75 25.96
N LEU A 35 -25.40 8.86 26.12
CA LEU A 35 -24.64 10.02 25.66
C LEU A 35 -24.55 10.07 24.12
N ARG A 36 -24.40 8.94 23.44
CA ARG A 36 -24.44 8.84 21.96
C ARG A 36 -25.82 9.27 21.42
N ASP A 37 -26.89 8.86 22.08
CA ASP A 37 -28.25 9.26 21.66
C ASP A 37 -28.53 10.74 21.93
N ALA A 38 -27.97 11.29 23.00
CA ALA A 38 -28.02 12.73 23.26
C ALA A 38 -27.24 13.51 22.19
N TRP A 39 -26.07 13.01 21.76
CA TRP A 39 -25.27 13.59 20.66
C TRP A 39 -26.04 13.58 19.33
N ARG A 40 -26.66 12.47 18.98
CA ARG A 40 -27.45 12.33 17.74
C ARG A 40 -28.61 13.35 17.64
N LYS A 41 -29.16 13.75 18.77
CA LYS A 41 -30.29 14.73 18.84
C LYS A 41 -29.84 16.19 18.73
N LEU A 42 -28.51 16.49 18.74
CA LEU A 42 -28.00 17.85 18.56
C LEU A 42 -27.97 18.21 17.08
N ASP A 43 -28.29 19.45 16.74
CA ASP A 43 -28.08 20.02 15.41
C ASP A 43 -26.58 20.32 15.14
N ASN A 44 -26.25 20.72 13.92
CA ASN A 44 -24.87 20.92 13.51
C ASN A 44 -24.15 22.05 14.26
N GLU A 45 -24.86 23.10 14.67
CA GLU A 45 -24.27 24.22 15.43
C GLU A 45 -24.01 23.81 16.88
N ALA A 46 -24.96 23.10 17.48
CA ALA A 46 -24.86 22.52 18.80
C ALA A 46 -23.73 21.47 18.89
N ARG A 47 -23.54 20.63 17.86
CA ARG A 47 -22.41 19.67 17.79
C ARG A 47 -21.06 20.36 17.72
N ARG A 48 -20.90 21.44 16.95
CA ARG A 48 -19.67 22.22 16.92
C ARG A 48 -19.31 22.77 18.30
N SER A 49 -20.30 23.31 19.02
CA SER A 49 -20.11 23.85 20.38
C SER A 49 -19.81 22.77 21.44
N ALA A 50 -20.19 21.51 21.19
CA ALA A 50 -20.01 20.38 22.11
C ALA A 50 -18.85 19.44 21.71
N SER A 51 -18.13 19.74 20.62
CA SER A 51 -17.16 18.82 20.00
C SER A 51 -16.00 18.47 20.93
N ASP A 52 -15.51 19.42 21.74
CA ASP A 52 -14.41 19.19 22.69
C ASP A 52 -14.82 18.22 23.81
N ALA A 53 -16.06 18.28 24.29
CA ALA A 53 -16.59 17.36 25.30
C ALA A 53 -16.73 15.94 24.72
N ALA A 54 -17.25 15.82 23.51
CA ALA A 54 -17.36 14.55 22.80
C ALA A 54 -15.99 13.93 22.51
N GLY A 55 -15.00 14.73 22.09
CA GLY A 55 -13.61 14.30 21.84
C GLY A 55 -12.93 13.78 23.11
N ARG A 56 -13.13 14.41 24.26
CA ARG A 56 -12.60 13.92 25.54
C ARG A 56 -13.13 12.54 25.90
N ILE A 57 -14.44 12.33 25.76
CA ILE A 57 -15.07 11.02 26.01
C ILE A 57 -14.53 9.95 25.06
N ALA A 58 -14.42 10.23 23.76
CA ALA A 58 -13.92 9.29 22.79
C ALA A 58 -12.47 8.85 23.12
N ALA A 59 -11.60 9.79 23.53
CA ALA A 59 -10.23 9.51 23.93
C ALA A 59 -10.14 8.64 25.21
N LEU A 60 -11.05 8.82 26.16
CA LEU A 60 -11.08 8.04 27.40
C LEU A 60 -11.63 6.63 27.16
N VAL A 61 -12.68 6.48 26.33
CA VAL A 61 -13.25 5.18 25.96
C VAL A 61 -12.26 4.32 25.18
N ALA A 62 -11.48 4.92 24.27
CA ALA A 62 -10.46 4.21 23.50
C ALA A 62 -9.32 3.63 24.37
N LYS A 63 -9.11 4.17 25.57
CA LYS A 63 -8.10 3.72 26.54
C LYS A 63 -8.64 2.74 27.60
N ARG A 64 -9.90 2.34 27.49
CA ARG A 64 -10.58 1.46 28.47
C ARG A 64 -10.09 0.02 28.30
N PRO A 65 -9.73 -0.71 29.38
CA PRO A 65 -9.31 -2.11 29.27
C PRO A 65 -10.47 -3.03 28.81
N PRO A 66 -10.19 -4.14 28.10
CA PRO A 66 -11.22 -5.05 27.62
C PRO A 66 -12.04 -5.65 28.77
N LYS A 67 -13.33 -5.92 28.52
CA LYS A 67 -14.22 -6.58 29.49
C LYS A 67 -13.68 -7.97 29.84
N THR A 68 -13.37 -8.22 31.09
CA THR A 68 -13.23 -9.59 31.61
C THR A 68 -14.62 -10.24 31.65
N PRO A 69 -14.81 -11.45 31.08
CA PRO A 69 -16.09 -12.12 31.15
C PRO A 69 -16.46 -12.44 32.61
N SER A 70 -17.66 -12.05 33.02
CA SER A 70 -18.24 -12.40 34.33
C SER A 70 -18.42 -13.92 34.43
N PRO A 71 -18.07 -14.56 35.54
CA PRO A 71 -18.34 -15.99 35.72
C PRO A 71 -19.85 -16.24 35.78
N ALA A 72 -20.31 -17.20 34.98
CA ALA A 72 -21.71 -17.66 35.01
C ALA A 72 -22.06 -18.30 36.37
N PRO A 73 -23.33 -18.17 36.85
CA PRO A 73 -23.71 -18.73 38.16
C PRO A 73 -23.69 -20.25 38.14
N GLY A 74 -23.04 -20.81 39.14
CA GLY A 74 -22.72 -22.22 39.26
C GLY A 74 -23.93 -23.13 39.36
N ARG A 75 -23.89 -24.25 38.64
CA ARG A 75 -24.63 -25.48 38.96
C ARG A 75 -23.73 -26.37 39.82
N ARG A 76 -24.24 -26.69 40.99
CA ARG A 76 -23.65 -27.72 41.87
C ARG A 76 -23.80 -29.10 41.21
N GLY A 77 -22.73 -29.82 41.00
CA GLY A 77 -22.72 -31.23 40.62
C GLY A 77 -21.48 -31.88 41.19
N SER A 78 -21.68 -33.04 41.81
CA SER A 78 -20.77 -33.83 42.63
C SER A 78 -19.48 -34.30 41.92
N PRO A 79 -18.45 -34.74 42.67
CA PRO A 79 -17.09 -34.93 42.17
C PRO A 79 -16.95 -36.23 41.40
N ALA A 80 -16.39 -36.14 40.20
CA ALA A 80 -15.89 -37.29 39.48
C ALA A 80 -14.40 -37.12 39.22
N SER A 81 -13.68 -38.18 39.46
CA SER A 81 -12.26 -38.50 39.33
C SER A 81 -11.47 -37.70 38.29
N MET A 82 -10.28 -37.29 38.72
CA MET A 82 -9.22 -36.74 37.91
C MET A 82 -8.79 -37.73 36.79
N PRO A 83 -8.65 -37.31 35.55
CA PRO A 83 -7.80 -38.00 34.58
C PRO A 83 -6.34 -37.53 34.71
N ASP A 84 -5.42 -38.44 34.37
CA ASP A 84 -3.98 -38.26 34.36
C ASP A 84 -3.51 -37.06 33.51
N PRO A 85 -2.36 -36.46 33.82
CA PRO A 85 -1.83 -35.34 33.10
C PRO A 85 -1.45 -35.76 31.65
N GLU A 86 -1.97 -35.03 30.68
CA GLU A 86 -1.51 -35.10 29.28
C GLU A 86 -0.03 -34.76 29.19
N PRO A 87 0.73 -35.40 28.28
CA PRO A 87 2.15 -35.09 28.09
C PRO A 87 2.33 -33.67 27.57
N GLU A 88 3.25 -32.95 28.24
CA GLU A 88 3.70 -31.63 27.83
C GLU A 88 4.11 -31.62 26.33
N GLN A 89 3.46 -30.77 25.54
CA GLN A 89 3.88 -30.50 24.19
C GLN A 89 5.27 -29.81 24.23
N PRO A 90 6.20 -30.18 23.34
CA PRO A 90 7.49 -29.52 23.26
C PRO A 90 7.28 -28.04 22.88
N PRO A 91 8.11 -27.11 23.41
CA PRO A 91 7.98 -25.69 23.12
C PRO A 91 8.11 -25.44 21.62
N ILE A 92 7.16 -24.73 21.09
CA ILE A 92 7.19 -24.19 19.71
C ILE A 92 8.47 -23.36 19.62
N PRO A 93 9.34 -23.56 18.61
CA PRO A 93 10.51 -22.72 18.44
C PRO A 93 10.07 -21.26 18.27
N ASP A 94 10.71 -20.37 19.03
CA ASP A 94 10.50 -18.93 18.95
C ASP A 94 10.56 -18.49 17.47
N GLU A 95 9.50 -17.82 17.03
CA GLU A 95 9.47 -17.17 15.70
C GLU A 95 10.68 -16.25 15.56
N PRO A 96 11.44 -16.33 14.45
CA PRO A 96 12.48 -15.35 14.22
C PRO A 96 11.87 -13.96 14.18
N ASP A 97 12.35 -13.07 15.03
CA ASP A 97 11.89 -11.70 15.19
C ASP A 97 12.14 -10.87 13.91
N PHE A 98 11.19 -10.90 12.98
CA PHE A 98 11.19 -10.10 11.73
C PHE A 98 10.76 -8.64 11.93
N ARG A 99 10.72 -8.13 13.17
CA ARG A 99 10.27 -6.76 13.48
C ARG A 99 11.24 -5.65 13.10
N SER A 100 12.34 -5.90 12.42
CA SER A 100 13.28 -4.88 11.96
C SER A 100 13.35 -4.66 10.45
N GLY A 101 12.40 -5.16 9.66
CA GLY A 101 12.28 -4.94 8.22
C GLY A 101 11.30 -3.80 7.89
N ASN A 102 11.75 -2.55 8.00
CA ASN A 102 11.03 -1.37 7.48
C ASN A 102 10.94 -1.44 5.96
N GLY A 103 9.85 -1.97 5.39
CA GLY A 103 9.74 -1.91 3.93
C GLY A 103 8.42 -2.36 3.30
N SER A 104 7.69 -3.31 3.84
CA SER A 104 6.52 -3.85 3.13
C SER A 104 5.21 -3.89 3.91
N THR A 105 5.24 -3.85 5.22
CA THR A 105 4.00 -3.74 6.03
C THR A 105 3.33 -2.36 5.89
N GLY A 106 4.01 -1.36 5.36
CA GLY A 106 3.47 -0.03 5.12
C GLY A 106 2.36 -0.01 4.07
N ARG A 107 2.44 -0.81 3.02
CA ARG A 107 1.53 -0.71 1.86
C ARG A 107 0.07 -1.09 2.17
N PHE A 108 -0.16 -2.07 3.06
CA PHE A 108 -1.52 -2.48 3.44
C PHE A 108 -2.19 -1.52 4.43
N LEU A 109 -1.42 -0.98 5.37
CA LEU A 109 -1.92 0.07 6.27
C LEU A 109 -2.23 1.36 5.51
N ASP A 110 -1.58 1.58 4.37
CA ASP A 110 -1.81 2.71 3.48
C ASP A 110 -3.13 2.58 2.74
N GLU A 111 -3.39 1.41 2.18
CA GLU A 111 -4.61 1.11 1.44
C GLU A 111 -5.86 1.18 2.33
N GLU A 112 -5.79 0.72 3.59
CA GLU A 112 -6.91 0.81 4.54
C GLU A 112 -7.27 2.25 4.91
N ALA A 113 -6.29 3.13 5.01
CA ALA A 113 -6.54 4.53 5.37
C ALA A 113 -7.04 5.36 4.19
N GLU A 114 -6.50 5.14 2.99
CA GLU A 114 -7.03 5.70 1.75
C GLU A 114 -8.47 5.23 1.50
N ALA A 115 -8.71 3.93 1.77
CA ALA A 115 -10.04 3.35 1.73
C ALA A 115 -11.01 4.08 2.65
N THR A 116 -10.64 4.31 3.91
CA THR A 116 -11.50 4.97 4.91
C THR A 116 -11.96 6.34 4.45
N LEU A 117 -11.10 7.11 3.80
CA LEU A 117 -11.41 8.44 3.27
C LEU A 117 -12.31 8.41 2.06
N ALA A 118 -11.97 7.58 1.10
CA ALA A 118 -12.77 7.39 -0.09
C ALA A 118 -14.19 6.91 0.29
N LEU A 119 -14.30 6.09 1.35
CA LEU A 119 -15.56 5.57 1.86
C LEU A 119 -16.41 6.64 2.57
N GLN A 120 -15.79 7.57 3.31
CA GLN A 120 -16.50 8.74 3.87
C GLN A 120 -17.10 9.64 2.79
N GLY A 121 -16.44 9.71 1.63
CA GLY A 121 -16.98 10.41 0.46
C GLY A 121 -18.21 9.72 -0.13
N LEU A 122 -18.34 8.39 -0.02
CA LEU A 122 -19.53 7.65 -0.49
C LEU A 122 -20.74 7.83 0.43
N GLU A 123 -20.55 7.98 1.74
CA GLU A 123 -21.65 8.30 2.66
C GLU A 123 -22.32 9.64 2.32
N ARG A 124 -21.50 10.65 1.96
CA ARG A 124 -22.01 11.97 1.56
C ARG A 124 -22.87 11.93 0.29
N ILE A 125 -22.59 11.01 -0.64
CA ILE A 125 -23.39 10.87 -1.87
C ILE A 125 -24.74 10.20 -1.60
N GLN A 126 -24.89 9.45 -0.52
CA GLN A 126 -26.22 8.92 -0.11
C GLN A 126 -27.12 10.02 0.47
N GLU A 127 -26.55 11.12 0.94
CA GLU A 127 -27.27 12.26 1.53
C GLU A 127 -27.54 13.39 0.52
N ASP A 128 -26.69 13.57 -0.50
CA ASP A 128 -26.84 14.61 -1.53
C ASP A 128 -27.39 14.02 -2.84
N GLU A 129 -28.42 14.69 -3.37
CA GLU A 129 -29.12 14.51 -4.66
C GLU A 129 -28.47 13.50 -5.61
N GLN A 130 -28.91 12.23 -5.56
CA GLN A 130 -28.57 11.26 -6.60
C GLN A 130 -29.20 11.75 -7.92
N ALA A 131 -28.39 11.88 -8.96
CA ALA A 131 -28.91 12.05 -10.30
C ALA A 131 -29.89 10.90 -10.61
N PRO A 132 -31.01 11.15 -11.30
CA PRO A 132 -31.94 10.08 -11.65
C PRO A 132 -31.19 9.00 -12.45
N ILE A 133 -31.42 7.74 -12.07
CA ILE A 133 -30.76 6.60 -12.72
C ILE A 133 -31.09 6.63 -14.22
N ARG A 134 -30.05 6.55 -15.05
CA ARG A 134 -30.13 6.50 -16.51
C ARG A 134 -29.76 5.11 -16.98
N PHE A 135 -30.71 4.37 -17.47
CA PHE A 135 -30.46 3.11 -18.19
C PHE A 135 -30.26 3.41 -19.67
N PHE A 136 -29.38 2.66 -20.30
CA PHE A 136 -29.26 2.70 -21.76
C PHE A 136 -30.44 1.94 -22.36
N GLU A 137 -31.13 2.59 -23.29
CA GLU A 137 -32.27 2.02 -24.01
C GLU A 137 -31.90 1.94 -25.50
N GLY A 138 -31.81 0.75 -26.05
CA GLY A 138 -31.46 0.52 -27.45
C GLY A 138 -30.60 -0.71 -27.70
N GLU A 139 -30.28 -0.98 -28.95
CA GLU A 139 -29.29 -2.00 -29.29
C GLU A 139 -27.89 -1.53 -28.85
N PRO A 140 -27.11 -2.41 -28.16
CA PRO A 140 -25.79 -2.06 -27.66
C PRO A 140 -24.82 -1.82 -28.84
N ASP A 141 -24.56 -0.58 -29.13
CA ASP A 141 -23.58 -0.13 -30.11
C ASP A 141 -22.50 0.69 -29.40
N PRO A 142 -21.20 0.47 -29.70
CA PRO A 142 -20.13 1.19 -29.02
C PRO A 142 -20.25 2.73 -29.08
N ASP A 143 -20.62 3.28 -30.22
CA ASP A 143 -20.68 4.72 -30.42
C ASP A 143 -21.90 5.36 -29.72
N LEU A 144 -23.03 4.62 -29.67
CA LEU A 144 -24.22 5.04 -28.92
C LEU A 144 -23.98 5.00 -27.40
N LEU A 145 -23.27 3.98 -26.90
CA LEU A 145 -22.90 3.89 -25.49
C LEU A 145 -21.94 4.99 -25.09
N LEU A 146 -20.97 5.34 -25.94
CA LEU A 146 -20.06 6.45 -25.72
C LEU A 146 -20.82 7.78 -25.59
N ALA A 147 -21.74 8.03 -26.52
CA ALA A 147 -22.58 9.22 -26.51
C ALA A 147 -23.51 9.27 -25.29
N HIS A 148 -24.04 8.12 -24.82
CA HIS A 148 -24.85 8.02 -23.60
C HIS A 148 -24.09 8.47 -22.35
N MET A 149 -22.78 8.17 -22.27
CA MET A 149 -21.90 8.67 -21.21
C MET A 149 -21.40 10.11 -21.44
N GLY A 150 -21.80 10.77 -22.52
CA GLY A 150 -21.44 12.18 -22.79
C GLY A 150 -20.05 12.38 -23.38
N TYR A 151 -19.41 11.35 -23.95
CA TYR A 151 -18.13 11.48 -24.60
C TYR A 151 -18.27 11.65 -26.12
N GLU A 152 -17.36 12.44 -26.73
CA GLU A 152 -17.39 12.75 -28.14
C GLU A 152 -16.60 11.78 -29.04
N GLY A 153 -15.65 11.02 -28.45
CA GLY A 153 -14.81 10.11 -29.21
C GLY A 153 -13.99 9.14 -28.39
N TYR A 154 -13.67 8.02 -29.00
CA TYR A 154 -12.80 7.01 -28.42
C TYR A 154 -11.32 7.37 -28.54
N ARG A 155 -10.54 7.02 -27.54
CA ARG A 155 -9.09 6.93 -27.65
C ARG A 155 -8.68 5.65 -28.40
N PRO A 156 -7.44 5.60 -28.97
CA PRO A 156 -6.97 4.43 -29.70
C PRO A 156 -7.19 3.11 -28.94
N GLY A 157 -7.79 2.13 -29.58
CA GLY A 157 -8.08 0.79 -29.05
C GLY A 157 -9.32 0.67 -28.16
N GLN A 158 -9.87 1.78 -27.60
CA GLN A 158 -11.04 1.66 -26.71
C GLN A 158 -12.28 1.10 -27.42
N ARG A 159 -12.56 1.56 -28.65
CA ARG A 159 -13.71 1.11 -29.43
C ARG A 159 -13.66 -0.41 -29.69
N ASP A 160 -12.47 -0.90 -30.04
CA ASP A 160 -12.27 -2.33 -30.34
C ASP A 160 -12.48 -3.18 -29.08
N ALA A 161 -11.99 -2.70 -27.91
CA ALA A 161 -12.20 -3.35 -26.64
C ALA A 161 -13.68 -3.41 -26.24
N VAL A 162 -14.42 -2.31 -26.41
CA VAL A 162 -15.86 -2.24 -26.14
C VAL A 162 -16.62 -3.17 -27.08
N ALA A 163 -16.31 -3.15 -28.38
CA ALA A 163 -16.94 -4.04 -29.36
C ALA A 163 -16.70 -5.51 -29.04
N ALA A 164 -15.46 -5.89 -28.67
CA ALA A 164 -15.14 -7.26 -28.29
C ALA A 164 -15.97 -7.73 -27.06
N ALA A 165 -16.11 -6.88 -26.04
CA ALA A 165 -16.92 -7.20 -24.87
C ALA A 165 -18.41 -7.36 -25.22
N LEU A 166 -18.97 -6.48 -26.05
CA LEU A 166 -20.37 -6.59 -26.51
C LEU A 166 -20.61 -7.84 -27.36
N GLU A 167 -19.59 -8.32 -28.07
CA GLU A 167 -19.64 -9.59 -28.81
C GLU A 167 -19.46 -10.82 -27.92
N GLY A 168 -19.27 -10.63 -26.60
CA GLY A 168 -19.05 -11.73 -25.63
C GLY A 168 -17.68 -12.39 -25.77
N LYS A 169 -16.67 -11.68 -26.28
CA LYS A 169 -15.29 -12.17 -26.42
C LYS A 169 -14.44 -11.77 -25.24
N ASP A 170 -13.49 -12.63 -24.90
CA ASP A 170 -12.41 -12.25 -23.98
C ASP A 170 -11.54 -11.16 -24.61
N CYS A 171 -11.08 -10.21 -23.77
CA CYS A 171 -10.26 -9.10 -24.21
C CYS A 171 -9.11 -8.82 -23.25
N LEU A 172 -7.88 -8.74 -23.77
CA LEU A 172 -6.71 -8.31 -23.03
C LEU A 172 -6.32 -6.89 -23.45
N ILE A 173 -6.44 -5.94 -22.55
CA ILE A 173 -6.20 -4.53 -22.80
C ILE A 173 -4.89 -4.08 -22.16
N VAL A 174 -3.95 -3.68 -23.00
CA VAL A 174 -2.69 -3.08 -22.58
C VAL A 174 -2.67 -1.61 -23.05
N MET A 175 -3.01 -0.71 -22.13
CA MET A 175 -3.08 0.74 -22.38
C MET A 175 -2.35 1.51 -21.28
N PRO A 176 -1.61 2.58 -21.61
CA PRO A 176 -0.87 3.35 -20.61
C PRO A 176 -1.79 3.95 -19.54
N THR A 177 -1.19 4.39 -18.44
CA THR A 177 -1.91 5.15 -17.41
C THR A 177 -2.49 6.42 -18.06
N GLY A 178 -3.76 6.72 -17.77
CA GLY A 178 -4.49 7.81 -18.43
C GLY A 178 -5.06 7.45 -19.80
N GLY A 179 -4.85 6.23 -20.31
CA GLY A 179 -5.41 5.75 -21.59
C GLY A 179 -6.93 5.54 -21.58
N GLY A 180 -7.58 5.64 -20.41
CA GLY A 180 -9.03 5.50 -20.30
C GLY A 180 -9.52 4.04 -20.26
N LYS A 181 -8.74 3.12 -19.68
CA LYS A 181 -9.08 1.70 -19.53
C LYS A 181 -10.44 1.46 -18.88
N SER A 182 -10.81 2.27 -17.88
CA SER A 182 -12.09 2.11 -17.17
C SER A 182 -13.30 2.23 -18.10
N LEU A 183 -13.22 3.08 -19.10
CA LEU A 183 -14.31 3.25 -20.07
C LEU A 183 -14.59 1.97 -20.86
N CYS A 184 -13.56 1.15 -21.13
CA CYS A 184 -13.67 -0.07 -21.90
C CYS A 184 -14.59 -1.12 -21.25
N TYR A 185 -14.65 -1.18 -19.92
CA TYR A 185 -15.57 -2.09 -19.19
C TYR A 185 -16.82 -1.37 -18.67
N GLN A 186 -16.78 -0.05 -18.48
CA GLN A 186 -17.96 0.72 -18.06
C GLN A 186 -19.02 0.78 -19.15
N LEU A 187 -18.64 1.03 -20.39
CA LEU A 187 -19.58 1.11 -21.51
C LEU A 187 -20.35 -0.20 -21.73
N PRO A 188 -19.70 -1.37 -21.88
CA PRO A 188 -20.42 -2.64 -21.96
C PRO A 188 -21.28 -2.91 -20.71
N GLY A 189 -20.79 -2.52 -19.52
CA GLY A 189 -21.52 -2.68 -18.28
C GLY A 189 -22.80 -1.86 -18.16
N LEU A 190 -22.98 -0.83 -18.98
CA LEU A 190 -24.23 -0.05 -19.04
C LEU A 190 -25.17 -0.52 -20.17
N ALA A 191 -24.68 -1.40 -21.06
CA ALA A 191 -25.40 -1.82 -22.26
C ALA A 191 -26.47 -2.87 -22.00
N GLY A 192 -26.28 -3.73 -20.99
CA GLY A 192 -27.11 -4.88 -20.72
C GLY A 192 -27.98 -4.74 -19.46
N ASP A 193 -28.80 -5.78 -19.23
CA ASP A 193 -29.66 -5.92 -18.04
C ASP A 193 -28.98 -6.67 -16.90
N ASP A 194 -27.89 -7.34 -17.19
CA ASP A 194 -27.14 -8.15 -16.24
C ASP A 194 -25.95 -7.38 -15.62
N LEU A 195 -25.16 -8.03 -14.80
CA LEU A 195 -24.15 -7.38 -13.97
C LEU A 195 -22.76 -7.47 -14.61
N THR A 196 -22.10 -6.33 -14.76
CA THR A 196 -20.65 -6.29 -14.96
C THR A 196 -19.94 -6.25 -13.61
N LEU A 197 -19.10 -7.26 -13.38
CA LEU A 197 -18.29 -7.36 -12.17
C LEU A 197 -16.87 -6.87 -12.44
N VAL A 198 -16.46 -5.80 -11.76
CA VAL A 198 -15.13 -5.19 -11.90
C VAL A 198 -14.30 -5.52 -10.66
N VAL A 199 -13.23 -6.26 -10.86
CA VAL A 199 -12.25 -6.57 -9.79
C VAL A 199 -11.13 -5.55 -9.84
N SER A 200 -10.93 -4.81 -8.77
CA SER A 200 -9.85 -3.82 -8.66
C SER A 200 -9.15 -3.94 -7.30
N PRO A 201 -7.82 -3.78 -7.23
CA PRO A 201 -7.08 -3.96 -5.99
C PRO A 201 -7.15 -2.75 -5.06
N LEU A 202 -7.77 -1.66 -5.49
CA LEU A 202 -7.70 -0.35 -4.85
C LEU A 202 -9.06 0.19 -4.45
N ILE A 203 -9.34 0.17 -3.16
CA ILE A 203 -10.63 0.62 -2.60
C ILE A 203 -10.86 2.10 -2.92
N ALA A 204 -9.85 2.95 -2.79
CA ALA A 204 -9.96 4.37 -3.08
C ALA A 204 -10.35 4.64 -4.54
N LEU A 205 -9.70 3.94 -5.49
CA LEU A 205 -10.01 4.08 -6.92
C LEU A 205 -11.44 3.59 -7.22
N MET A 206 -11.84 2.44 -6.64
CA MET A 206 -13.21 1.94 -6.79
C MET A 206 -14.23 2.94 -6.29
N ALA A 207 -13.99 3.54 -5.12
CA ALA A 207 -14.88 4.55 -4.54
C ALA A 207 -15.01 5.78 -5.44
N ASP A 208 -13.91 6.27 -6.03
CA ASP A 208 -13.93 7.40 -6.95
C ASP A 208 -14.67 7.07 -8.25
N GLN A 209 -14.46 5.86 -8.81
CA GLN A 209 -15.19 5.41 -10.00
C GLN A 209 -16.69 5.28 -9.72
N VAL A 210 -17.09 4.68 -8.60
CA VAL A 210 -18.51 4.54 -8.22
C VAL A 210 -19.12 5.92 -7.96
N ARG A 211 -18.40 6.82 -7.27
CA ARG A 211 -18.87 8.19 -7.03
C ARG A 211 -19.17 8.91 -8.34
N ARG A 212 -18.22 8.87 -9.28
CA ARG A 212 -18.37 9.51 -10.59
C ARG A 212 -19.55 8.93 -11.35
N LEU A 213 -19.64 7.61 -11.49
CA LEU A 213 -20.75 6.95 -12.18
C LEU A 213 -22.10 7.33 -11.58
N ARG A 214 -22.22 7.32 -10.26
CA ARG A 214 -23.47 7.70 -9.56
C ARG A 214 -23.84 9.18 -9.76
N SER A 215 -22.84 10.09 -9.73
CA SER A 215 -23.10 11.52 -9.98
C SER A 215 -23.57 11.80 -11.39
N GLU A 216 -23.21 10.94 -12.35
CA GLU A 216 -23.64 10.99 -13.75
C GLU A 216 -24.97 10.21 -13.97
N GLY A 217 -25.52 9.58 -12.91
CA GLY A 217 -26.79 8.82 -12.96
C GLY A 217 -26.63 7.36 -13.39
N HIS A 218 -25.40 6.81 -13.40
CA HIS A 218 -25.16 5.42 -13.77
C HIS A 218 -25.21 4.48 -12.57
N PRO A 219 -25.88 3.32 -12.67
CA PRO A 219 -26.14 2.41 -11.55
C PRO A 219 -24.92 1.56 -11.20
N ALA A 220 -24.00 2.11 -10.41
CA ALA A 220 -22.80 1.43 -9.94
C ALA A 220 -22.82 1.22 -8.41
N VAL A 221 -22.25 0.10 -7.96
CA VAL A 221 -22.10 -0.25 -6.54
C VAL A 221 -20.68 -0.74 -6.27
N MET A 222 -20.29 -0.82 -4.98
CA MET A 222 -19.00 -1.42 -4.63
C MET A 222 -19.10 -2.35 -3.40
N PHE A 223 -18.16 -3.28 -3.33
CA PHE A 223 -17.95 -4.22 -2.25
C PHE A 223 -16.47 -4.25 -1.87
N ALA A 224 -16.17 -3.77 -0.67
CA ALA A 224 -14.81 -3.75 -0.13
C ALA A 224 -14.84 -3.99 1.38
N SER A 225 -13.68 -4.24 1.98
CA SER A 225 -13.54 -4.27 3.43
C SER A 225 -13.63 -2.85 4.00
N GLY A 226 -14.25 -2.71 5.19
CA GLY A 226 -14.35 -1.40 5.85
C GLY A 226 -15.47 -0.47 5.30
N LEU A 227 -16.31 -0.96 4.39
CA LEU A 227 -17.51 -0.21 3.96
C LEU A 227 -18.44 0.03 5.13
N PRO A 228 -19.03 1.24 5.26
CA PRO A 228 -20.14 1.48 6.17
C PRO A 228 -21.30 0.52 5.91
N ASP A 229 -21.97 0.06 6.98
CA ASP A 229 -23.06 -0.91 6.87
C ASP A 229 -24.17 -0.43 5.92
N ALA A 230 -24.53 0.85 5.99
CA ALA A 230 -25.55 1.44 5.11
C ALA A 230 -25.19 1.37 3.62
N VAL A 231 -23.91 1.59 3.27
CA VAL A 231 -23.40 1.48 1.89
C VAL A 231 -23.39 0.04 1.44
N SER A 232 -22.96 -0.87 2.33
CA SER A 232 -22.93 -2.31 2.08
C SER A 232 -24.34 -2.86 1.83
N ASP A 233 -25.31 -2.52 2.70
CA ASP A 233 -26.69 -2.96 2.58
C ASP A 233 -27.36 -2.43 1.30
N ALA A 234 -27.14 -1.16 0.97
CA ALA A 234 -27.61 -0.56 -0.27
C ALA A 234 -27.03 -1.27 -1.52
N SER A 235 -25.74 -1.59 -1.48
CA SER A 235 -25.06 -2.33 -2.58
C SER A 235 -25.62 -3.75 -2.72
N ILE A 236 -25.82 -4.47 -1.61
CA ILE A 236 -26.43 -5.81 -1.60
C ILE A 236 -27.85 -5.75 -2.17
N LYS A 237 -28.64 -4.77 -1.74
CA LYS A 237 -30.02 -4.59 -2.24
C LYS A 237 -30.01 -4.33 -3.75
N ALA A 238 -29.18 -3.40 -4.23
CA ALA A 238 -29.14 -3.03 -5.64
C ALA A 238 -28.69 -4.19 -6.56
N VAL A 239 -27.81 -5.08 -6.07
CA VAL A 239 -27.46 -6.30 -6.80
C VAL A 239 -28.62 -7.29 -6.80
N ARG A 240 -29.32 -7.48 -5.66
CA ARG A 240 -30.45 -8.43 -5.55
C ARG A 240 -31.66 -8.03 -6.39
N ASP A 241 -32.03 -6.75 -6.39
CA ASP A 241 -33.20 -6.24 -7.12
C ASP A 241 -32.91 -5.92 -8.59
N GLY A 242 -31.66 -6.02 -9.01
CA GLY A 242 -31.24 -5.81 -10.39
C GLY A 242 -31.08 -4.36 -10.80
N SER A 243 -31.13 -3.42 -9.85
CA SER A 243 -30.90 -2.01 -10.17
C SER A 243 -29.42 -1.67 -10.40
N ALA A 244 -28.46 -2.47 -9.89
CA ALA A 244 -27.05 -2.31 -10.19
C ALA A 244 -26.69 -2.92 -11.56
N ARG A 245 -25.91 -2.20 -12.35
CA ARG A 245 -25.32 -2.66 -13.63
C ARG A 245 -23.82 -2.92 -13.53
N ILE A 246 -23.12 -2.16 -12.72
CA ILE A 246 -21.67 -2.30 -12.50
C ILE A 246 -21.43 -2.49 -11.01
N ALA A 247 -20.76 -3.58 -10.65
CA ALA A 247 -20.32 -3.85 -9.28
C ALA A 247 -18.80 -3.90 -9.21
N TYR A 248 -18.19 -2.94 -8.52
CA TYR A 248 -16.78 -2.98 -8.21
C TYR A 248 -16.56 -3.81 -6.94
N CYS A 249 -15.54 -4.66 -6.95
CA CYS A 249 -15.17 -5.42 -5.77
C CYS A 249 -13.65 -5.58 -5.63
N SER A 250 -13.19 -5.62 -4.38
CA SER A 250 -11.81 -5.99 -4.10
C SER A 250 -11.66 -7.53 -4.17
N PRO A 251 -10.48 -8.04 -4.58
CA PRO A 251 -10.27 -9.48 -4.80
C PRO A 251 -10.46 -10.30 -3.52
N GLU A 252 -10.23 -9.71 -2.34
CA GLU A 252 -10.41 -10.37 -1.04
C GLU A 252 -11.89 -10.73 -0.77
N ARG A 253 -12.84 -10.02 -1.40
CA ARG A 253 -14.28 -10.28 -1.25
C ARG A 253 -14.67 -11.68 -1.71
N PHE A 254 -13.94 -12.27 -2.64
CA PHE A 254 -14.15 -13.65 -3.09
C PHE A 254 -13.79 -14.70 -2.02
N GLY A 255 -13.17 -14.32 -0.91
CA GLY A 255 -13.06 -15.15 0.28
C GLY A 255 -14.34 -15.24 1.11
N SER A 256 -15.39 -14.47 0.80
CA SER A 256 -16.69 -14.50 1.49
C SER A 256 -17.69 -15.34 0.71
N SER A 257 -18.17 -16.43 1.32
CA SER A 257 -19.21 -17.27 0.71
C SER A 257 -20.50 -16.50 0.45
N SER A 258 -20.91 -15.63 1.39
CA SER A 258 -22.10 -14.79 1.25
C SER A 258 -22.01 -13.81 0.09
N PHE A 259 -20.83 -13.27 -0.19
CA PHE A 259 -20.60 -12.42 -1.36
C PHE A 259 -20.65 -13.24 -2.65
N LEU A 260 -19.97 -14.40 -2.69
CA LEU A 260 -20.01 -15.30 -3.83
C LEU A 260 -21.44 -15.75 -4.14
N ASP A 261 -22.24 -16.09 -3.12
CA ASP A 261 -23.64 -16.47 -3.31
C ASP A 261 -24.48 -15.31 -3.83
N LEU A 262 -24.22 -14.07 -3.34
CA LEU A 262 -24.91 -12.87 -3.82
C LEU A 262 -24.69 -12.66 -5.33
N ILE A 263 -23.44 -12.70 -5.79
CA ILE A 263 -23.11 -12.46 -7.21
C ILE A 263 -23.44 -13.65 -8.10
N SER A 264 -23.33 -14.91 -7.61
CA SER A 264 -23.68 -16.10 -8.37
C SER A 264 -25.19 -16.24 -8.64
N ASN A 265 -26.04 -15.52 -7.89
CA ASN A 265 -27.46 -15.45 -8.14
C ASN A 265 -27.85 -14.44 -9.24
N ARG A 266 -26.87 -13.74 -9.80
CA ARG A 266 -27.04 -12.84 -10.94
C ARG A 266 -26.21 -13.39 -12.13
N ARG A 267 -26.75 -13.21 -13.33
CA ARG A 267 -25.93 -13.43 -14.52
C ARG A 267 -24.88 -12.33 -14.59
N ILE A 268 -23.64 -12.72 -14.88
CA ILE A 268 -22.53 -11.80 -15.10
C ILE A 268 -22.28 -11.71 -16.59
N ASP A 269 -22.48 -10.53 -17.16
CA ASP A 269 -22.28 -10.28 -18.59
C ASP A 269 -20.81 -10.02 -18.92
N LEU A 270 -20.05 -9.50 -17.95
CA LEU A 270 -18.63 -9.22 -18.12
C LEU A 270 -17.91 -9.31 -16.77
N LEU A 271 -16.79 -10.02 -16.73
CA LEU A 271 -15.82 -9.99 -15.63
C LEU A 271 -14.62 -9.12 -16.05
N ALA A 272 -14.58 -7.89 -15.58
CA ALA A 272 -13.46 -7.00 -15.79
C ALA A 272 -12.43 -7.13 -14.65
N ILE A 273 -11.15 -7.27 -15.02
CA ILE A 273 -10.04 -7.39 -14.08
C ILE A 273 -9.14 -6.17 -14.29
N ASP A 274 -9.27 -5.20 -13.42
CA ASP A 274 -8.42 -4.01 -13.44
C ASP A 274 -7.07 -4.32 -12.78
N GLU A 275 -6.03 -3.64 -13.22
CA GLU A 275 -4.63 -3.90 -12.85
C GLU A 275 -4.26 -5.39 -12.95
N ALA A 276 -4.66 -6.02 -14.07
CA ALA A 276 -4.51 -7.45 -14.31
C ALA A 276 -3.06 -7.97 -14.23
N HIS A 277 -2.05 -7.06 -14.27
CA HIS A 277 -0.66 -7.43 -13.98
C HIS A 277 -0.47 -7.98 -12.56
N CYS A 278 -1.41 -7.74 -11.63
CA CYS A 278 -1.42 -8.35 -10.31
C CYS A 278 -1.63 -9.89 -10.34
N LEU A 279 -2.18 -10.45 -11.42
CA LEU A 279 -2.25 -11.89 -11.67
C LEU A 279 -0.89 -12.51 -11.98
N SER A 280 0.00 -11.71 -12.55
CA SER A 280 1.29 -12.18 -13.01
C SER A 280 2.35 -12.03 -11.94
N GLU A 281 3.05 -13.09 -11.67
CA GLU A 281 4.23 -13.03 -10.81
C GLU A 281 5.38 -12.27 -11.46
N TRP A 282 5.36 -12.09 -12.78
CA TRP A 282 6.26 -11.20 -13.50
C TRP A 282 5.83 -9.74 -13.43
N GLY A 283 4.60 -9.46 -12.99
CA GLY A 283 4.09 -8.13 -12.71
C GLY A 283 4.87 -7.46 -11.57
N HIS A 284 4.97 -6.15 -11.59
CA HIS A 284 5.67 -5.38 -10.57
C HIS A 284 4.90 -5.32 -9.22
N ASP A 285 3.63 -5.68 -9.21
CA ASP A 285 2.72 -5.67 -8.06
C ASP A 285 1.86 -6.94 -7.96
N PHE A 286 2.52 -8.08 -7.89
CA PHE A 286 1.84 -9.37 -7.73
C PHE A 286 1.00 -9.42 -6.44
N ARG A 287 -0.27 -9.86 -6.56
CA ARG A 287 -1.21 -10.01 -5.43
C ARG A 287 -1.80 -11.42 -5.40
N PRO A 288 -1.54 -12.21 -4.34
CA PRO A 288 -2.04 -13.58 -4.23
C PRO A 288 -3.57 -13.71 -4.32
N ASP A 289 -4.30 -12.68 -3.91
CA ASP A 289 -5.77 -12.70 -3.97
C ASP A 289 -6.31 -12.75 -5.41
N TYR A 290 -5.52 -12.30 -6.39
CA TYR A 290 -5.84 -12.43 -7.82
C TYR A 290 -5.74 -13.87 -8.34
N LEU A 291 -4.98 -14.75 -7.68
CA LEU A 291 -4.86 -16.16 -8.06
C LEU A 291 -6.19 -16.93 -7.97
N ARG A 292 -7.15 -16.39 -7.23
CA ARG A 292 -8.50 -16.98 -7.10
C ARG A 292 -9.39 -16.71 -8.31
N LEU A 293 -9.08 -15.67 -9.09
CA LEU A 293 -9.97 -15.19 -10.16
C LEU A 293 -10.30 -16.23 -11.22
N PRO A 294 -9.39 -17.13 -11.65
CA PRO A 294 -9.74 -18.20 -12.59
C PRO A 294 -10.90 -19.07 -12.08
N LYS A 295 -10.82 -19.55 -10.83
CA LYS A 295 -11.87 -20.37 -10.21
C LYS A 295 -13.15 -19.60 -9.94
N VAL A 296 -13.04 -18.30 -9.60
CA VAL A 296 -14.21 -17.42 -9.49
C VAL A 296 -14.91 -17.29 -10.84
N ALA A 297 -14.16 -17.09 -11.94
CA ALA A 297 -14.73 -17.01 -13.28
C ALA A 297 -15.49 -18.31 -13.64
N GLU A 298 -14.91 -19.49 -13.35
CA GLU A 298 -15.59 -20.79 -13.55
C GLU A 298 -16.88 -20.89 -12.73
N ARG A 299 -16.84 -20.52 -11.44
CA ARG A 299 -18.02 -20.53 -10.56
C ARG A 299 -19.14 -19.60 -11.04
N LEU A 300 -18.79 -18.47 -11.67
CA LEU A 300 -19.72 -17.52 -12.25
C LEU A 300 -20.22 -17.92 -13.65
N GLY A 301 -19.92 -19.14 -14.12
CA GLY A 301 -20.33 -19.66 -15.42
C GLY A 301 -19.42 -19.20 -16.58
N ARG A 302 -18.21 -18.79 -16.28
CA ARG A 302 -17.19 -18.33 -17.25
C ARG A 302 -17.73 -17.22 -18.16
N PRO A 303 -18.10 -16.05 -17.59
CA PRO A 303 -18.46 -14.89 -18.42
C PRO A 303 -17.28 -14.46 -19.28
N PRO A 304 -17.50 -13.63 -20.31
CA PRO A 304 -16.43 -12.94 -21.01
C PRO A 304 -15.52 -12.21 -20.04
N ILE A 305 -14.20 -12.28 -20.25
CA ILE A 305 -13.20 -11.68 -19.38
C ILE A 305 -12.54 -10.52 -20.08
N MET A 306 -12.49 -9.37 -19.41
CA MET A 306 -11.72 -8.20 -19.84
C MET A 306 -10.58 -7.95 -18.86
N ALA A 307 -9.36 -8.33 -19.20
CA ALA A 307 -8.17 -8.07 -18.39
C ALA A 307 -7.51 -6.76 -18.82
N CYS A 308 -7.41 -5.78 -17.90
CA CYS A 308 -6.90 -4.45 -18.17
C CYS A 308 -5.62 -4.18 -17.38
N THR A 309 -4.58 -3.66 -18.03
CA THR A 309 -3.36 -3.24 -17.36
C THR A 309 -2.67 -2.07 -18.09
N ALA A 310 -1.84 -1.32 -17.36
CA ALA A 310 -1.03 -0.24 -17.92
C ALA A 310 0.41 -0.66 -18.21
N THR A 311 0.89 -1.76 -17.63
CA THR A 311 2.32 -2.08 -17.53
C THR A 311 2.58 -3.57 -17.75
N ALA A 312 2.06 -4.12 -18.85
CA ALA A 312 2.35 -5.50 -19.21
C ALA A 312 3.45 -5.58 -20.28
N THR A 313 4.54 -6.26 -19.96
CA THR A 313 5.45 -6.80 -20.96
C THR A 313 4.76 -7.98 -21.68
N PRO A 314 5.19 -8.41 -22.88
CA PRO A 314 4.61 -9.58 -23.57
C PRO A 314 4.51 -10.82 -22.67
N GLN A 315 5.53 -11.06 -21.85
CA GLN A 315 5.56 -12.16 -20.90
C GLN A 315 4.48 -12.06 -19.81
N VAL A 316 4.21 -10.84 -19.31
CA VAL A 316 3.11 -10.58 -18.36
C VAL A 316 1.75 -10.77 -19.04
N ALA A 317 1.59 -10.29 -20.26
CA ALA A 317 0.37 -10.42 -21.04
C ALA A 317 0.03 -11.90 -21.31
N GLU A 318 1.01 -12.68 -21.74
CA GLU A 318 0.89 -14.13 -21.98
C GLU A 318 0.50 -14.88 -20.68
N GLU A 319 1.14 -14.55 -19.55
CA GLU A 319 0.80 -15.19 -18.27
C GLU A 319 -0.63 -14.85 -17.82
N ILE A 320 -1.08 -13.60 -18.00
CA ILE A 320 -2.47 -13.20 -17.67
C ILE A 320 -3.45 -14.04 -18.51
N ALA A 321 -3.24 -14.11 -19.84
CA ALA A 321 -4.09 -14.86 -20.73
C ALA A 321 -4.14 -16.35 -20.36
N LEU A 322 -2.98 -16.95 -20.13
CA LEU A 322 -2.86 -18.35 -19.72
C LEU A 322 -3.59 -18.65 -18.40
N ARG A 323 -3.35 -17.83 -17.36
CA ARG A 323 -3.95 -18.04 -16.04
C ARG A 323 -5.46 -17.89 -16.05
N MET A 324 -5.98 -16.96 -16.84
CA MET A 324 -7.43 -16.74 -16.96
C MET A 324 -8.10 -17.60 -18.01
N GLY A 325 -7.38 -18.50 -18.70
CA GLY A 325 -7.93 -19.33 -19.76
C GLY A 325 -8.51 -18.53 -20.93
N MET A 326 -7.79 -17.48 -21.36
CA MET A 326 -8.22 -16.58 -22.44
C MET A 326 -7.56 -16.99 -23.78
N ASP A 327 -7.84 -18.21 -24.24
CA ASP A 327 -7.13 -18.82 -25.39
C ASP A 327 -7.29 -18.07 -26.72
N SER A 328 -8.32 -17.26 -26.87
CA SER A 328 -8.65 -16.52 -28.09
C SER A 328 -9.04 -15.07 -27.80
N ALA A 329 -8.42 -14.45 -26.81
CA ALA A 329 -8.71 -13.09 -26.43
C ALA A 329 -8.38 -12.11 -27.57
N VAL A 330 -9.21 -11.08 -27.68
CA VAL A 330 -8.89 -9.91 -28.50
C VAL A 330 -7.84 -9.10 -27.77
N GLU A 331 -6.64 -9.01 -28.32
CA GLU A 331 -5.58 -8.18 -27.73
C GLU A 331 -5.68 -6.75 -28.25
N VAL A 332 -5.79 -5.82 -27.32
CA VAL A 332 -5.87 -4.39 -27.62
C VAL A 332 -4.66 -3.66 -27.01
N HIS A 333 -3.80 -3.19 -27.89
CA HIS A 333 -2.62 -2.42 -27.51
C HIS A 333 -2.75 -0.98 -28.05
N SER A 334 -2.78 0.04 -27.19
CA SER A 334 -2.78 1.44 -27.62
C SER A 334 -1.39 2.04 -27.76
N GLY A 335 -0.34 1.23 -27.57
CA GLY A 335 1.04 1.66 -27.51
C GLY A 335 1.47 2.20 -26.13
N PHE A 336 2.78 2.33 -25.96
CA PHE A 336 3.37 2.85 -24.72
C PHE A 336 3.97 4.24 -24.88
N ASP A 337 3.87 4.83 -26.07
CA ASP A 337 4.35 6.20 -26.25
C ASP A 337 3.41 7.22 -25.60
N ARG A 338 4.01 8.19 -24.95
CA ARG A 338 3.34 9.33 -24.34
C ARG A 338 3.90 10.60 -25.00
N PRO A 339 3.36 11.02 -26.14
CA PRO A 339 3.93 12.10 -26.98
C PRO A 339 4.20 13.40 -26.22
N ASN A 340 3.31 13.76 -25.29
CA ASN A 340 3.37 14.98 -24.50
C ASN A 340 4.33 14.93 -23.30
N LEU A 341 4.94 13.78 -22.98
CA LEU A 341 5.90 13.68 -21.88
C LEU A 341 7.35 13.81 -22.40
N SER A 342 8.20 14.54 -21.70
CA SER A 342 9.66 14.40 -21.82
C SER A 342 10.19 13.50 -20.71
N PHE A 343 11.21 12.71 -21.03
CA PHE A 343 11.84 11.78 -20.08
C PHE A 343 13.29 12.17 -19.87
N ASP A 344 13.61 12.77 -18.73
CA ASP A 344 14.96 13.23 -18.44
C ASP A 344 15.60 12.42 -17.29
N THR A 345 16.87 12.08 -17.44
CA THR A 345 17.65 11.46 -16.39
C THR A 345 18.89 12.29 -16.10
N VAL A 346 19.09 12.66 -14.85
CA VAL A 346 20.29 13.35 -14.37
C VAL A 346 21.07 12.42 -13.46
N ALA A 347 22.17 11.91 -13.97
CA ALA A 347 23.09 11.08 -13.17
C ALA A 347 23.96 11.96 -12.27
N LEU A 348 24.00 11.64 -10.97
CA LEU A 348 24.77 12.37 -9.97
C LEU A 348 25.81 11.44 -9.33
N GLU A 349 27.07 11.84 -9.40
CA GLU A 349 28.17 11.07 -8.84
C GLU A 349 29.04 11.90 -7.89
N GLY A 350 29.77 11.22 -7.02
CA GLY A 350 30.77 11.82 -6.13
C GLY A 350 30.21 12.48 -4.86
N LYS A 351 31.08 13.15 -4.12
CA LYS A 351 30.74 13.79 -2.85
C LYS A 351 29.79 14.97 -3.06
N GLY A 352 28.75 15.07 -2.23
CA GLY A 352 27.77 16.16 -2.28
C GLY A 352 26.60 15.93 -3.27
N SER A 353 26.50 14.73 -3.89
CA SER A 353 25.41 14.40 -4.82
C SER A 353 24.01 14.64 -4.24
N LYS A 354 23.76 14.30 -2.95
CA LYS A 354 22.45 14.55 -2.31
C LYS A 354 22.12 16.06 -2.28
N ALA A 355 23.10 16.91 -2.00
CA ALA A 355 22.86 18.36 -1.97
C ALA A 355 22.68 18.94 -3.38
N ARG A 356 23.41 18.41 -4.39
CA ARG A 356 23.21 18.78 -5.80
C ARG A 356 21.85 18.34 -6.30
N LYS A 357 21.39 17.16 -5.89
CA LYS A 357 20.06 16.63 -6.16
C LYS A 357 18.98 17.57 -5.63
N ALA A 358 19.10 18.03 -4.37
CA ALA A 358 18.17 18.99 -3.78
C ALA A 358 18.15 20.33 -4.53
N ALA A 359 19.31 20.84 -4.92
CA ALA A 359 19.43 22.08 -5.68
C ALA A 359 18.82 21.96 -7.09
N LEU A 360 18.98 20.83 -7.77
CA LEU A 360 18.34 20.57 -9.06
C LEU A 360 16.83 20.52 -8.97
N LEU A 361 16.31 19.80 -7.98
CA LEU A 361 14.88 19.71 -7.73
C LEU A 361 14.30 21.10 -7.42
N GLU A 362 14.93 21.84 -6.53
CA GLU A 362 14.54 23.23 -6.19
C GLU A 362 14.56 24.12 -7.43
N PHE A 363 15.63 24.05 -8.22
CA PHE A 363 15.77 24.86 -9.44
C PHE A 363 14.63 24.55 -10.43
N GLY A 364 14.39 23.27 -10.71
CA GLY A 364 13.35 22.86 -11.66
C GLY A 364 11.94 23.19 -11.18
N LEU A 365 11.67 23.07 -9.86
CA LEU A 365 10.35 23.36 -9.28
C LEU A 365 10.13 24.85 -8.97
N LYS A 366 11.15 25.71 -9.04
CA LYS A 366 10.96 27.17 -9.00
C LYS A 366 10.23 27.70 -10.22
N ASP A 367 10.38 27.05 -11.35
CA ASP A 367 9.58 27.37 -12.53
C ASP A 367 8.12 26.90 -12.33
N PRO A 368 7.13 27.83 -12.32
CA PRO A 368 5.73 27.46 -12.17
C PRO A 368 5.21 26.53 -13.27
N ALA A 369 5.83 26.53 -14.47
CA ALA A 369 5.46 25.65 -15.56
C ALA A 369 5.69 24.16 -15.26
N ASN A 370 6.50 23.81 -14.24
CA ASN A 370 6.75 22.46 -13.79
C ASN A 370 5.85 22.06 -12.60
N ARG A 371 4.85 22.85 -12.24
CA ARG A 371 3.90 22.61 -11.16
C ARG A 371 2.46 22.60 -11.67
N PRO A 372 1.56 21.79 -11.10
CA PRO A 372 1.70 20.89 -9.96
C PRO A 372 2.68 19.75 -10.20
N ALA A 373 3.35 19.26 -9.13
CA ALA A 373 4.39 18.24 -9.24
C ALA A 373 4.29 17.14 -8.19
N ILE A 374 4.73 15.94 -8.56
CA ILE A 374 4.90 14.80 -7.64
C ILE A 374 6.39 14.46 -7.54
N VAL A 375 6.91 14.30 -6.33
CA VAL A 375 8.31 13.91 -6.09
C VAL A 375 8.35 12.56 -5.38
N TYR A 376 8.71 11.49 -6.11
CA TYR A 376 8.81 10.15 -5.55
C TYR A 376 10.12 9.93 -4.81
N CYS A 377 10.02 9.68 -3.52
CA CYS A 377 11.14 9.46 -2.61
C CYS A 377 11.29 7.98 -2.23
N GLY A 378 12.54 7.57 -1.98
CA GLY A 378 12.84 6.17 -1.62
C GLY A 378 12.56 5.79 -0.18
N THR A 379 12.42 6.76 0.74
CA THR A 379 12.19 6.55 2.17
C THR A 379 11.26 7.61 2.74
N ARG A 380 10.57 7.29 3.85
CA ARG A 380 9.73 8.24 4.61
C ARG A 380 10.50 9.49 5.01
N ARG A 381 11.72 9.30 5.49
CA ARG A 381 12.62 10.39 5.91
C ARG A 381 12.97 11.32 4.74
N ASP A 382 13.34 10.76 3.56
CA ASP A 382 13.62 11.60 2.39
C ASP A 382 12.37 12.38 1.95
N THR A 383 11.17 11.80 2.10
CA THR A 383 9.90 12.46 1.79
C THR A 383 9.70 13.71 2.65
N GLU A 384 9.92 13.58 3.97
CA GLU A 384 9.81 14.70 4.91
C GLU A 384 10.89 15.75 4.64
N GLU A 385 12.17 15.34 4.49
CA GLU A 385 13.29 16.24 4.21
C GLU A 385 13.07 17.04 2.90
N VAL A 386 12.64 16.39 1.83
CA VAL A 386 12.35 17.04 0.53
C VAL A 386 11.20 18.04 0.64
N ALA A 387 10.12 17.68 1.33
CA ALA A 387 9.00 18.60 1.53
C ALA A 387 9.42 19.83 2.37
N ASP A 388 10.26 19.64 3.40
CA ASP A 388 10.79 20.72 4.22
C ASP A 388 11.73 21.64 3.42
N ASP A 389 12.64 21.08 2.63
CA ASP A 389 13.56 21.83 1.79
C ASP A 389 12.80 22.68 0.74
N LEU A 390 11.76 22.13 0.12
CA LEU A 390 10.92 22.86 -0.85
C LEU A 390 10.14 23.98 -0.17
N ARG A 391 9.59 23.76 1.02
CA ARG A 391 8.92 24.83 1.80
C ARG A 391 9.88 25.94 2.18
N ALA A 392 11.09 25.58 2.60
CA ALA A 392 12.14 26.55 2.91
C ALA A 392 12.56 27.40 1.69
N ALA A 393 12.43 26.82 0.47
CA ALA A 393 12.64 27.51 -0.79
C ALA A 393 11.43 28.34 -1.27
N GLY A 394 10.33 28.38 -0.51
CA GLY A 394 9.11 29.12 -0.83
C GLY A 394 8.15 28.40 -1.78
N ILE A 395 8.31 27.09 -1.97
CA ILE A 395 7.43 26.26 -2.80
C ILE A 395 6.41 25.57 -1.88
N SER A 396 5.11 25.67 -2.22
CA SER A 396 4.03 25.01 -1.47
C SER A 396 4.16 23.48 -1.61
N ALA A 397 4.58 22.79 -0.56
CA ALA A 397 4.85 21.35 -0.60
C ALA A 397 4.34 20.63 0.66
N VAL A 398 3.90 19.39 0.49
CA VAL A 398 3.52 18.47 1.58
C VAL A 398 4.24 17.14 1.43
N ALA A 399 4.48 16.48 2.57
CA ALA A 399 4.93 15.10 2.59
C ALA A 399 3.72 14.14 2.56
N TYR A 400 3.90 12.95 1.95
CA TYR A 400 2.90 11.89 1.94
C TYR A 400 3.57 10.51 2.02
N HIS A 401 3.33 9.77 3.09
CA HIS A 401 3.89 8.42 3.27
C HIS A 401 3.11 7.62 4.33
N ALA A 402 3.23 6.31 4.30
CA ALA A 402 2.58 5.34 5.16
C ALA A 402 2.74 5.57 6.68
N GLY A 403 3.79 6.23 7.09
CA GLY A 403 4.04 6.52 8.51
C GLY A 403 3.25 7.70 9.07
N MET A 404 2.53 8.46 8.22
CA MET A 404 1.68 9.58 8.66
C MET A 404 0.34 9.07 9.20
N PRO A 405 -0.28 9.79 10.15
CA PRO A 405 -1.67 9.55 10.53
C PRO A 405 -2.62 9.57 9.32
N PRO A 406 -3.67 8.73 9.33
CA PRO A 406 -4.61 8.65 8.20
C PRO A 406 -5.28 9.98 7.83
N ASP A 407 -5.64 10.78 8.81
CA ASP A 407 -6.24 12.10 8.64
C ASP A 407 -5.29 13.13 8.01
N GLU A 408 -4.00 13.10 8.39
CA GLU A 408 -2.99 13.95 7.78
C GLU A 408 -2.71 13.57 6.33
N ARG A 409 -2.67 12.25 6.02
CA ARG A 409 -2.51 11.77 4.64
C ARG A 409 -3.66 12.22 3.77
N ALA A 410 -4.85 12.08 4.28
CA ALA A 410 -6.06 12.54 3.65
C ALA A 410 -6.05 14.03 3.35
N SER A 411 -5.74 14.82 4.34
CA SER A 411 -5.63 16.26 4.19
C SER A 411 -4.57 16.63 3.13
N ALA A 412 -3.42 15.95 3.14
CA ALA A 412 -2.36 16.19 2.16
C ALA A 412 -2.84 15.88 0.72
N GLN A 413 -3.55 14.76 0.54
CA GLN A 413 -4.11 14.37 -0.76
C GLN A 413 -5.15 15.35 -1.26
N VAL A 414 -6.15 15.70 -0.43
CA VAL A 414 -7.20 16.66 -0.80
C VAL A 414 -6.59 18.00 -1.18
N ARG A 415 -5.69 18.53 -0.37
CA ARG A 415 -5.02 19.81 -0.64
C ARG A 415 -4.23 19.83 -1.95
N PHE A 416 -3.61 18.70 -2.32
CA PHE A 416 -2.94 18.56 -3.61
C PHE A 416 -3.93 18.45 -4.76
N MET A 417 -5.01 17.68 -4.60
CA MET A 417 -6.05 17.54 -5.63
C MET A 417 -6.76 18.85 -5.90
N ASP A 418 -7.07 19.63 -4.87
CA ASP A 418 -7.77 20.93 -4.94
C ASP A 418 -6.83 22.07 -5.40
N GLY A 419 -5.51 21.84 -5.45
CA GLY A 419 -4.53 22.84 -5.86
C GLY A 419 -4.08 23.80 -4.75
N ASP A 420 -4.46 23.57 -3.50
CA ASP A 420 -3.99 24.32 -2.33
C ASP A 420 -2.48 24.10 -2.06
N VAL A 421 -1.97 22.97 -2.56
CA VAL A 421 -0.56 22.60 -2.52
C VAL A 421 -0.10 22.24 -3.92
N GLU A 422 1.05 22.79 -4.32
CA GLU A 422 1.57 22.62 -5.66
C GLU A 422 2.49 21.41 -5.83
N VAL A 423 3.10 20.93 -4.73
CA VAL A 423 4.05 19.81 -4.76
C VAL A 423 3.74 18.80 -3.66
N VAL A 424 3.68 17.53 -4.03
CA VAL A 424 3.65 16.43 -3.06
C VAL A 424 4.95 15.64 -3.15
N ALA A 425 5.70 15.60 -2.04
CA ALA A 425 6.82 14.67 -1.87
C ALA A 425 6.28 13.39 -1.25
N ALA A 426 6.44 12.26 -1.92
CA ALA A 426 5.78 11.04 -1.51
C ALA A 426 6.65 9.79 -1.67
N THR A 427 6.35 8.75 -0.89
CA THR A 427 6.77 7.40 -1.23
C THR A 427 5.84 6.83 -2.31
N ASN A 428 6.08 5.59 -2.77
CA ASN A 428 5.17 4.88 -3.67
C ASN A 428 3.74 4.68 -3.10
N ALA A 429 3.51 5.02 -1.82
CA ALA A 429 2.18 5.09 -1.20
C ALA A 429 1.27 6.14 -1.87
N PHE A 430 1.82 7.24 -2.36
CA PHE A 430 1.09 8.21 -3.19
C PHE A 430 1.08 7.73 -4.64
N GLY A 431 0.28 6.71 -4.88
CA GLY A 431 0.36 5.93 -6.11
C GLY A 431 -0.98 5.73 -6.78
N MET A 432 -1.36 4.48 -6.92
CA MET A 432 -2.59 4.07 -7.58
C MET A 432 -3.80 4.78 -6.95
N GLY A 433 -4.68 5.36 -7.77
CA GLY A 433 -5.85 6.12 -7.31
C GLY A 433 -5.71 7.65 -7.39
N ILE A 434 -4.53 8.20 -7.66
CA ILE A 434 -4.37 9.64 -7.89
C ILE A 434 -4.66 9.97 -9.35
N ASP A 435 -5.76 10.67 -9.60
CA ASP A 435 -6.21 11.06 -10.94
C ASP A 435 -6.30 12.59 -11.09
N LYS A 436 -5.16 13.28 -10.85
CA LYS A 436 -5.01 14.71 -11.13
C LYS A 436 -4.50 14.89 -12.56
N ALA A 437 -5.31 15.49 -13.42
CA ALA A 437 -5.05 15.59 -14.85
C ALA A 437 -3.88 16.53 -15.19
N ASP A 438 -3.77 17.62 -14.44
CA ASP A 438 -2.90 18.77 -14.71
C ASP A 438 -1.49 18.68 -14.05
N VAL A 439 -1.02 17.50 -13.67
CA VAL A 439 0.35 17.34 -13.13
C VAL A 439 1.37 17.67 -14.22
N ARG A 440 2.18 18.70 -14.00
CA ARG A 440 3.17 19.18 -15.00
C ARG A 440 4.52 18.51 -14.90
N SER A 441 4.89 17.98 -13.73
CA SER A 441 6.11 17.18 -13.64
C SER A 441 6.04 16.08 -12.57
N VAL A 442 6.72 14.98 -12.87
CA VAL A 442 6.98 13.89 -11.92
C VAL A 442 8.49 13.77 -11.75
N TRP A 443 8.94 13.85 -10.51
CA TRP A 443 10.35 13.77 -10.16
C TRP A 443 10.62 12.49 -9.37
N HIS A 444 11.61 11.74 -9.78
CA HIS A 444 12.08 10.60 -9.02
C HIS A 444 13.34 11.02 -8.24
N TRP A 445 13.15 11.27 -6.95
CA TRP A 445 14.25 11.53 -6.00
C TRP A 445 15.13 10.29 -5.78
N ALA A 446 14.60 9.10 -5.97
CA ALA A 446 15.33 7.85 -5.88
C ALA A 446 14.99 6.97 -7.08
N ILE A 447 15.95 6.13 -7.52
CA ILE A 447 15.70 5.16 -8.59
C ILE A 447 14.54 4.23 -8.15
N PRO A 448 13.47 4.11 -8.95
CA PRO A 448 12.34 3.21 -8.65
C PRO A 448 12.74 1.73 -8.67
N SER A 449 11.84 0.86 -8.22
CA SER A 449 12.13 -0.58 -8.08
C SER A 449 12.28 -1.31 -9.42
N SER A 450 11.67 -0.78 -10.47
CA SER A 450 11.72 -1.34 -11.83
C SER A 450 11.39 -0.27 -12.87
N VAL A 451 11.56 -0.58 -14.15
CA VAL A 451 11.18 0.30 -15.27
C VAL A 451 9.67 0.45 -15.36
N GLU A 452 8.90 -0.60 -15.04
CA GLU A 452 7.44 -0.57 -15.01
C GLU A 452 6.93 0.39 -13.91
N ALA A 453 7.53 0.33 -12.72
CA ALA A 453 7.22 1.26 -11.64
C ALA A 453 7.54 2.71 -12.05
N TYR A 454 8.71 2.94 -12.66
CA TYR A 454 9.06 4.25 -13.22
C TYR A 454 8.01 4.74 -14.22
N TYR A 455 7.62 3.89 -15.18
CA TYR A 455 6.66 4.25 -16.23
C TYR A 455 5.27 4.55 -15.65
N GLN A 456 4.83 3.76 -14.67
CA GLN A 456 3.55 3.99 -13.99
C GLN A 456 3.53 5.29 -13.18
N GLU A 457 4.63 5.61 -12.49
CA GLU A 457 4.80 6.83 -11.71
C GLU A 457 4.92 8.05 -12.63
N ALA A 458 5.78 8.00 -13.64
CA ALA A 458 5.96 9.05 -14.66
C ALA A 458 4.67 9.31 -15.44
N GLY A 459 3.89 8.27 -15.73
CA GLY A 459 2.62 8.34 -16.44
C GLY A 459 1.51 9.15 -15.76
N ARG A 460 1.72 9.61 -14.52
CA ARG A 460 0.81 10.54 -13.83
C ARG A 460 0.89 11.94 -14.33
N ALA A 461 2.00 12.33 -14.97
CA ALA A 461 2.15 13.64 -15.57
C ALA A 461 1.36 13.75 -16.87
N GLY A 462 0.83 14.93 -17.16
CA GLY A 462 0.22 15.29 -18.45
C GLY A 462 -0.93 14.39 -18.88
N ARG A 463 -1.84 14.00 -17.98
CA ARG A 463 -3.01 13.19 -18.34
C ARG A 463 -4.04 13.96 -19.16
N ASP A 464 -4.02 15.28 -19.07
CA ASP A 464 -4.81 16.22 -19.89
C ASP A 464 -4.30 16.36 -21.32
N GLY A 465 -3.15 15.76 -21.66
CA GLY A 465 -2.52 15.88 -22.99
C GLY A 465 -1.54 17.04 -23.10
N GLU A 466 -1.51 17.94 -22.12
CA GLU A 466 -0.59 19.08 -22.12
C GLU A 466 0.86 18.64 -21.87
N PRO A 467 1.87 19.40 -22.35
CA PRO A 467 3.27 19.08 -22.13
C PRO A 467 3.62 18.91 -20.65
N ALA A 468 4.33 17.84 -20.34
CA ALA A 468 4.76 17.54 -18.97
C ALA A 468 6.12 16.82 -18.95
N ARG A 469 6.75 16.74 -17.78
CA ARG A 469 8.11 16.21 -17.61
C ARG A 469 8.17 15.06 -16.63
N ALA A 470 8.96 14.03 -16.95
CA ALA A 470 9.36 12.99 -16.01
C ALA A 470 10.88 13.08 -15.81
N VAL A 471 11.33 13.36 -14.59
CA VAL A 471 12.74 13.63 -14.28
C VAL A 471 13.25 12.63 -13.26
N LEU A 472 14.26 11.85 -13.61
CA LEU A 472 14.92 10.92 -12.71
C LEU A 472 16.25 11.51 -12.24
N LEU A 473 16.36 11.80 -10.96
CA LEU A 473 17.62 12.20 -10.31
C LEU A 473 18.36 10.97 -9.80
N ALA A 474 19.17 10.33 -10.63
CA ALA A 474 19.76 9.03 -10.38
C ALA A 474 21.09 9.12 -9.61
N MET A 475 21.22 8.38 -8.52
CA MET A 475 22.50 8.15 -7.84
C MET A 475 22.79 6.65 -7.76
N ARG A 476 24.06 6.24 -8.00
CA ARG A 476 24.45 4.82 -7.85
C ARG A 476 24.20 4.27 -6.44
N SER A 477 24.23 5.13 -5.40
CA SER A 477 23.90 4.74 -4.04
C SER A 477 22.43 4.31 -3.88
N ASP A 478 21.52 4.80 -4.73
CA ASP A 478 20.10 4.41 -4.68
C ASP A 478 19.93 2.93 -5.00
N LEU A 479 20.80 2.37 -5.84
CA LEU A 479 20.83 0.95 -6.21
C LEU A 479 21.06 0.02 -5.01
N SER A 480 21.82 0.48 -4.00
CA SER A 480 22.07 -0.30 -2.78
C SER A 480 20.80 -0.71 -2.05
N ARG A 481 19.76 0.13 -2.13
CA ARG A 481 18.43 -0.17 -1.59
C ARG A 481 17.78 -1.32 -2.36
N LEU A 482 17.84 -1.29 -3.68
CA LEU A 482 17.26 -2.33 -4.55
C LEU A 482 17.98 -3.67 -4.38
N ILE A 483 19.32 -3.66 -4.27
CA ILE A 483 20.12 -4.85 -3.97
C ILE A 483 19.66 -5.46 -2.65
N ARG A 484 19.56 -4.65 -1.59
CA ARG A 484 19.09 -5.13 -0.27
C ARG A 484 17.69 -5.73 -0.34
N PHE A 485 16.77 -5.11 -1.08
CA PHE A 485 15.42 -5.66 -1.26
C PHE A 485 15.44 -7.00 -1.99
N ASN A 486 16.26 -7.16 -3.02
CA ASN A 486 16.40 -8.43 -3.73
C ASN A 486 17.01 -9.52 -2.84
N GLU A 487 18.02 -9.18 -2.03
CA GLU A 487 18.62 -10.10 -1.07
C GLU A 487 17.64 -10.53 0.02
N GLN A 488 16.81 -9.61 0.53
CA GLN A 488 15.77 -9.91 1.54
C GLN A 488 14.59 -10.71 0.97
N ARG A 489 14.33 -10.64 -0.32
CA ARG A 489 13.28 -11.40 -1.02
C ARG A 489 13.75 -12.75 -1.55
N LYS A 490 15.00 -13.08 -1.33
CA LYS A 490 15.53 -14.40 -1.69
C LYS A 490 14.77 -15.48 -0.96
N VAL A 491 14.23 -16.43 -1.71
CA VAL A 491 13.48 -17.56 -1.19
C VAL A 491 14.38 -18.79 -1.19
N ASP A 492 14.66 -19.32 0.00
CA ASP A 492 15.37 -20.58 0.11
C ASP A 492 14.41 -21.75 -0.17
N PRO A 493 14.77 -22.71 -1.01
CA PRO A 493 13.97 -23.94 -1.18
C PRO A 493 13.64 -24.65 0.14
N ALA A 494 14.51 -24.55 1.16
CA ALA A 494 14.26 -25.11 2.47
C ALA A 494 13.11 -24.41 3.20
N ASP A 495 12.99 -23.08 3.08
CA ASP A 495 11.88 -22.33 3.69
C ASP A 495 10.55 -22.70 3.03
N VAL A 496 10.53 -22.87 1.69
CA VAL A 496 9.32 -23.30 0.97
C VAL A 496 8.95 -24.74 1.36
N SER A 497 9.94 -25.65 1.48
CA SER A 497 9.67 -27.02 1.93
C SER A 497 9.11 -27.03 3.35
N SER A 498 9.68 -26.24 4.26
CA SER A 498 9.18 -26.08 5.64
C SER A 498 7.75 -25.54 5.68
N TYR A 499 7.41 -24.59 4.79
CA TYR A 499 6.06 -24.07 4.65
C TYR A 499 5.09 -25.17 4.16
N ILE A 500 5.48 -25.96 3.13
CA ILE A 500 4.68 -27.08 2.64
C ILE A 500 4.48 -28.14 3.75
N ASP A 501 5.50 -28.43 4.54
CA ASP A 501 5.43 -29.39 5.65
C ASP A 501 4.54 -28.87 6.78
N ALA A 502 4.54 -27.57 7.06
CA ALA A 502 3.62 -26.94 8.01
C ALA A 502 2.16 -27.06 7.53
N VAL A 503 1.89 -26.81 6.24
CA VAL A 503 0.56 -27.03 5.64
C VAL A 503 0.17 -28.51 5.76
N ARG A 504 1.09 -29.44 5.46
CA ARG A 504 0.85 -30.90 5.54
C ARG A 504 0.49 -31.35 6.96
N SER A 505 1.12 -30.80 7.97
CA SER A 505 0.83 -31.16 9.37
C SER A 505 -0.56 -30.74 9.85
N GLY A 506 -1.17 -29.75 9.17
CA GLY A 506 -2.53 -29.28 9.43
C GLY A 506 -3.57 -29.77 8.41
N ALA A 507 -3.18 -30.65 7.47
CA ALA A 507 -4.06 -31.10 6.42
C ALA A 507 -4.93 -32.28 6.87
N ASP A 508 -6.15 -32.34 6.32
CA ASP A 508 -7.06 -33.46 6.45
C ASP A 508 -6.61 -34.67 5.62
N ASP A 509 -7.33 -35.81 5.75
CA ASP A 509 -7.04 -37.06 5.04
C ASP A 509 -7.02 -36.93 3.50
N ASP A 510 -7.70 -35.93 2.94
CA ASP A 510 -7.72 -35.62 1.51
C ASP A 510 -6.58 -34.69 1.06
N GLY A 511 -5.68 -34.32 1.97
CA GLY A 511 -4.57 -33.41 1.73
C GLY A 511 -4.95 -31.93 1.69
N SER A 512 -6.12 -31.56 2.18
CA SER A 512 -6.60 -30.17 2.23
C SER A 512 -6.37 -29.57 3.62
N ALA A 513 -5.92 -28.32 3.68
CA ALA A 513 -5.74 -27.55 4.92
C ALA A 513 -6.35 -26.15 4.77
N VAL A 514 -6.99 -25.66 5.83
CA VAL A 514 -7.45 -24.27 5.89
C VAL A 514 -6.42 -23.43 6.64
N VAL A 515 -5.71 -22.56 5.94
CA VAL A 515 -4.66 -21.70 6.48
C VAL A 515 -5.08 -20.24 6.49
N ASP A 516 -4.52 -19.44 7.39
CA ASP A 516 -4.71 -17.99 7.35
C ASP A 516 -4.10 -17.40 6.06
N ALA A 517 -4.74 -16.37 5.51
CA ALA A 517 -4.17 -15.65 4.38
C ALA A 517 -2.81 -15.03 4.78
N PRO A 518 -1.82 -15.03 3.87
CA PRO A 518 -0.49 -14.51 4.17
C PRO A 518 -0.54 -13.06 4.63
N ARG A 519 0.07 -12.76 5.78
CA ARG A 519 0.11 -11.41 6.37
C ARG A 519 1.37 -10.63 6.02
N SER A 520 2.37 -11.27 5.42
CA SER A 520 3.64 -10.65 5.03
C SER A 520 4.01 -10.99 3.59
N ASP A 521 4.83 -10.16 2.96
CA ASP A 521 5.34 -10.41 1.60
C ASP A 521 6.16 -11.70 1.54
N ALA A 522 6.89 -12.03 2.60
CA ALA A 522 7.62 -13.30 2.68
C ALA A 522 6.68 -14.51 2.59
N GLN A 523 5.61 -14.52 3.39
CA GLN A 523 4.60 -15.60 3.35
C GLN A 523 3.90 -15.67 1.98
N ARG A 524 3.60 -14.53 1.36
CA ARG A 524 3.02 -14.48 0.01
C ARG A 524 3.96 -15.10 -1.02
N THR A 525 5.24 -14.77 -0.93
CA THR A 525 6.25 -15.31 -1.84
C THR A 525 6.43 -16.81 -1.65
N LEU A 526 6.45 -17.32 -0.41
CA LEU A 526 6.52 -18.76 -0.13
C LEU A 526 5.32 -19.50 -0.72
N LEU A 527 4.09 -18.98 -0.50
CA LEU A 527 2.87 -19.55 -1.06
C LEU A 527 2.91 -19.60 -2.59
N ALA A 528 3.25 -18.47 -3.23
CA ALA A 528 3.31 -18.36 -4.68
C ALA A 528 4.37 -19.28 -5.31
N VAL A 529 5.55 -19.40 -4.67
CA VAL A 529 6.61 -20.30 -5.12
C VAL A 529 6.20 -21.76 -4.96
N ALA A 530 5.54 -22.12 -3.85
CA ALA A 530 5.04 -23.48 -3.63
C ALA A 530 3.94 -23.87 -4.63
N GLU A 531 3.04 -22.97 -4.96
CA GLU A 531 2.01 -23.17 -5.98
C GLU A 531 2.62 -23.33 -7.39
N ARG A 532 3.56 -22.45 -7.76
CA ARG A 532 4.29 -22.55 -9.03
C ARG A 532 5.06 -23.86 -9.16
N ALA A 533 5.63 -24.34 -8.08
CA ALA A 533 6.32 -25.62 -8.06
C ALA A 533 5.37 -26.81 -8.24
N GLY A 534 4.05 -26.58 -8.28
CA GLY A 534 3.04 -27.65 -8.32
C GLY A 534 2.98 -28.45 -7.03
N ALA A 535 3.46 -27.91 -5.91
CA ALA A 535 3.45 -28.59 -4.61
C ALA A 535 2.11 -28.43 -3.88
N LEU A 536 1.37 -27.37 -4.22
CA LEU A 536 0.04 -27.10 -3.65
C LEU A 536 -0.82 -26.32 -4.64
N SER A 537 -2.14 -26.34 -4.42
CA SER A 537 -3.09 -25.45 -5.07
C SER A 537 -3.84 -24.66 -4.02
N VAL A 538 -4.22 -23.42 -4.38
CA VAL A 538 -4.84 -22.48 -3.45
C VAL A 538 -6.26 -22.17 -3.89
N ASP A 539 -7.20 -22.29 -2.96
CA ASP A 539 -8.60 -21.96 -3.11
C ASP A 539 -9.06 -20.96 -2.06
N PRO A 540 -10.07 -20.13 -2.33
CA PRO A 540 -10.65 -19.26 -1.34
C PRO A 540 -11.37 -20.06 -0.24
N ALA A 541 -11.18 -19.65 1.03
CA ALA A 541 -11.95 -20.15 2.17
C ALA A 541 -12.61 -18.98 2.90
N SER A 542 -13.64 -19.25 3.68
CA SER A 542 -14.36 -18.22 4.45
C SER A 542 -13.49 -17.52 5.48
N GLY A 543 -13.77 -16.25 5.77
CA GLY A 543 -13.16 -15.50 6.87
C GLY A 543 -11.71 -15.09 6.65
N GLY A 544 -11.31 -14.77 5.41
CA GLY A 544 -9.94 -14.31 5.09
C GLY A 544 -8.90 -15.43 5.16
N ARG A 545 -9.34 -16.69 5.07
CA ARG A 545 -8.50 -17.88 5.03
C ARG A 545 -8.38 -18.44 3.61
N LEU A 546 -7.44 -19.33 3.41
CA LEU A 546 -7.20 -20.06 2.18
C LEU A 546 -7.42 -21.56 2.40
N LEU A 547 -8.08 -22.21 1.48
CA LEU A 547 -8.07 -23.66 1.38
C LEU A 547 -6.87 -24.03 0.51
N VAL A 548 -5.89 -24.68 1.10
CA VAL A 548 -4.68 -25.13 0.40
C VAL A 548 -4.76 -26.64 0.26
N LYS A 549 -4.66 -27.13 -0.96
CA LYS A 549 -4.61 -28.56 -1.24
C LYS A 549 -3.20 -28.96 -1.66
N LEU A 550 -2.63 -29.93 -0.93
CA LEU A 550 -1.33 -30.49 -1.24
C LEU A 550 -1.39 -31.35 -2.51
N ILE A 551 -0.37 -31.25 -3.32
CA ILE A 551 -0.15 -32.06 -4.52
C ILE A 551 1.07 -32.94 -4.24
N ASP A 552 0.83 -34.19 -3.82
CA ASP A 552 1.89 -35.14 -3.49
C ASP A 552 1.95 -36.29 -4.52
N PRO A 553 3.17 -36.73 -4.91
CA PRO A 553 4.46 -36.11 -4.59
C PRO A 553 4.73 -34.87 -5.45
N TYR A 554 5.29 -33.81 -4.87
CA TYR A 554 5.79 -32.68 -5.64
C TYR A 554 7.25 -32.90 -6.08
N ASP A 555 7.65 -32.24 -7.18
CA ASP A 555 9.02 -32.34 -7.69
C ASP A 555 9.98 -31.35 -6.98
N PRO A 556 10.95 -31.82 -6.19
CA PRO A 556 11.96 -30.95 -5.57
C PRO A 556 12.83 -30.19 -6.60
N ALA A 557 12.96 -30.68 -7.81
CA ALA A 557 13.69 -29.97 -8.88
C ALA A 557 12.84 -28.79 -9.40
N GLY A 558 11.53 -29.01 -9.55
CA GLY A 558 10.57 -27.96 -9.86
C GLY A 558 10.56 -26.87 -8.81
N LEU A 559 10.57 -27.24 -7.51
CA LEU A 559 10.65 -26.27 -6.41
C LEU A 559 11.91 -25.40 -6.50
N ARG A 560 13.09 -26.00 -6.69
CA ARG A 560 14.33 -25.24 -6.87
C ARG A 560 14.31 -24.36 -8.13
N ALA A 561 13.64 -24.81 -9.19
CA ALA A 561 13.48 -24.01 -10.40
C ALA A 561 12.56 -22.80 -10.14
N ALA A 562 11.45 -22.98 -9.43
CA ALA A 562 10.53 -21.91 -9.06
C ALA A 562 11.21 -20.83 -8.17
N CYS A 563 12.03 -21.25 -7.18
CA CYS A 563 12.83 -20.33 -6.35
C CYS A 563 13.81 -19.51 -7.20
N ARG A 564 14.53 -20.16 -8.14
CA ARG A 564 15.47 -19.46 -9.04
C ARG A 564 14.74 -18.45 -9.93
N VAL A 565 13.58 -18.80 -10.46
CA VAL A 565 12.77 -17.88 -11.28
C VAL A 565 12.37 -16.63 -10.48
N ALA A 566 11.95 -16.80 -9.22
CA ALA A 566 11.61 -15.68 -8.34
C ALA A 566 12.81 -14.76 -8.05
N GLU A 567 14.00 -15.33 -7.80
CA GLU A 567 15.24 -14.59 -7.59
C GLU A 567 15.68 -13.87 -8.89
N ASP A 568 15.71 -14.56 -10.02
CA ASP A 568 16.12 -14.01 -11.32
C ASP A 568 15.24 -12.83 -11.77
N ARG A 569 13.97 -12.83 -11.39
CA ARG A 569 13.04 -11.72 -11.66
C ARG A 569 13.50 -10.43 -11.00
N GLY A 570 13.80 -10.47 -9.71
CA GLY A 570 14.28 -9.30 -8.96
C GLY A 570 15.56 -8.73 -9.56
N TRP A 571 16.48 -9.60 -9.92
CA TRP A 571 17.74 -9.19 -10.55
C TRP A 571 17.58 -8.69 -11.99
N ARG A 572 16.61 -9.18 -12.75
CA ARG A 572 16.27 -8.63 -14.08
C ARG A 572 15.70 -7.23 -13.97
N ALA A 573 14.72 -7.00 -13.09
CA ALA A 573 14.17 -5.68 -12.84
C ALA A 573 15.25 -4.67 -12.40
N TYR A 574 16.14 -5.10 -11.49
CA TYR A 574 17.30 -4.31 -11.08
C TYR A 574 18.19 -3.93 -12.26
N ARG A 575 18.61 -4.89 -13.09
CA ARG A 575 19.48 -4.64 -14.26
C ARG A 575 18.82 -3.72 -15.28
N ALA A 576 17.52 -3.88 -15.51
CA ALA A 576 16.75 -3.06 -16.44
C ALA A 576 16.69 -1.59 -15.98
N VAL A 577 16.38 -1.35 -14.70
CA VAL A 577 16.29 0.02 -14.17
C VAL A 577 17.67 0.67 -14.01
N GLU A 578 18.71 -0.10 -13.70
CA GLU A 578 20.10 0.38 -13.69
C GLU A 578 20.52 0.82 -15.10
N ALA A 579 20.28 -0.05 -16.11
CA ALA A 579 20.59 0.26 -17.50
C ALA A 579 19.82 1.50 -17.99
N PHE A 580 18.54 1.61 -17.67
CA PHE A 580 17.74 2.79 -18.01
C PHE A 580 18.29 4.07 -17.37
N SER A 581 18.67 4.00 -16.09
CA SER A 581 19.10 5.17 -15.31
C SER A 581 20.46 5.74 -15.75
N PHE A 582 21.36 4.91 -16.27
CA PHE A 582 22.77 5.30 -16.57
C PHE A 582 23.15 5.08 -18.02
N SER A 583 22.20 4.84 -18.91
CA SER A 583 22.42 4.69 -20.34
C SER A 583 22.63 6.04 -21.03
N ASP A 584 23.30 6.02 -22.16
CA ASP A 584 23.42 7.13 -23.13
C ASP A 584 22.42 7.03 -24.30
N LYS A 585 21.48 6.07 -24.22
CA LYS A 585 20.43 5.88 -25.23
C LYS A 585 19.21 6.73 -24.95
N CYS A 586 18.43 7.02 -26.02
CA CYS A 586 17.16 7.70 -25.90
C CYS A 586 16.23 7.04 -24.86
N ARG A 587 15.80 7.80 -23.84
CA ARG A 587 14.96 7.31 -22.73
C ARG A 587 13.62 6.76 -23.24
N ARG A 588 12.99 7.48 -24.15
CA ARG A 588 11.70 7.09 -24.76
C ARG A 588 11.83 5.75 -25.51
N ARG A 589 12.88 5.60 -26.33
CA ARG A 589 13.13 4.34 -27.05
C ARG A 589 13.34 3.18 -26.11
N GLN A 590 14.10 3.35 -25.03
CA GLN A 590 14.31 2.30 -24.03
C GLN A 590 13.02 1.88 -23.32
N LEU A 591 12.10 2.82 -23.06
CA LEU A 591 10.78 2.49 -22.49
C LEU A 591 9.94 1.69 -23.47
N LEU A 592 9.88 2.08 -24.76
CA LEU A 592 9.15 1.35 -25.78
C LEU A 592 9.73 -0.06 -25.97
N GLU A 593 11.05 -0.19 -26.06
CA GLU A 593 11.74 -1.48 -26.17
C GLU A 593 11.49 -2.39 -24.95
N HIS A 594 11.44 -1.82 -23.74
CA HIS A 594 11.14 -2.58 -22.51
C HIS A 594 9.76 -3.25 -22.56
N PHE A 595 8.77 -2.55 -23.10
CA PHE A 595 7.42 -3.08 -23.29
C PHE A 595 7.21 -3.77 -24.65
N ALA A 596 8.29 -4.01 -25.40
CA ALA A 596 8.26 -4.57 -26.76
C ALA A 596 7.40 -3.79 -27.76
N ASP A 597 7.20 -2.50 -27.53
CA ASP A 597 6.52 -1.61 -28.44
C ASP A 597 7.46 -1.22 -29.60
N GLN A 598 7.13 -1.69 -30.80
CA GLN A 598 7.92 -1.46 -32.01
C GLN A 598 7.64 -0.13 -32.70
N SER A 599 6.74 0.69 -32.14
CA SER A 599 6.40 1.98 -32.72
C SER A 599 7.58 2.94 -32.67
N GLU A 600 7.64 3.82 -33.66
CA GLU A 600 8.63 4.91 -33.65
C GLU A 600 8.21 5.96 -32.61
N PRO A 601 9.17 6.47 -31.79
CA PRO A 601 8.92 7.56 -30.88
C PRO A 601 8.35 8.79 -31.57
N LYS A 602 7.25 9.33 -31.03
CA LYS A 602 6.58 10.53 -31.59
C LYS A 602 6.43 11.62 -30.53
N PRO A 603 7.54 12.23 -30.06
CA PRO A 603 7.43 13.27 -29.05
C PRO A 603 6.77 14.54 -29.63
N GLU A 604 5.82 15.09 -28.87
CA GLU A 604 5.27 16.43 -29.09
C GLU A 604 6.13 17.43 -28.29
N GLY A 605 7.18 17.94 -28.91
CA GLY A 605 8.17 18.80 -28.26
C GLY A 605 9.42 18.02 -27.80
N ARG A 606 9.89 18.28 -26.57
CA ARG A 606 11.09 17.63 -26.02
C ARG A 606 10.93 16.13 -25.87
N CYS A 607 11.92 15.37 -26.37
CA CYS A 607 11.94 13.91 -26.23
C CYS A 607 12.57 13.46 -24.88
N CYS A 608 13.87 13.74 -24.70
CA CYS A 608 14.60 13.34 -23.49
C CYS A 608 15.94 14.10 -23.38
N ASP A 609 16.64 13.90 -22.25
CA ASP A 609 17.99 14.44 -22.00
C ASP A 609 19.04 14.08 -23.04
N VAL A 610 18.88 12.93 -23.70
CA VAL A 610 19.84 12.44 -24.71
C VAL A 610 19.57 13.02 -26.10
N CYS A 611 18.28 13.08 -26.51
CA CYS A 611 17.90 13.55 -27.85
C CYS A 611 17.93 15.09 -27.95
N ASP A 612 17.52 15.75 -26.87
CA ASP A 612 17.42 17.21 -26.78
C ASP A 612 18.22 17.71 -25.57
N PRO A 613 19.56 17.81 -25.69
CA PRO A 613 20.46 18.14 -24.58
C PRO A 613 20.43 19.63 -24.21
N ASP A 614 19.31 20.31 -24.35
CA ASP A 614 19.14 21.67 -23.90
C ASP A 614 19.23 21.78 -22.37
N ASN A 615 19.83 22.84 -21.88
CA ASN A 615 20.18 23.05 -20.48
C ASN A 615 19.01 23.68 -19.70
N TRP A 616 17.81 23.07 -19.72
CA TRP A 616 16.70 23.52 -18.88
C TRP A 616 16.94 23.28 -17.37
N LEU A 617 17.80 22.30 -17.04
CA LEU A 617 18.39 22.14 -15.73
C LEU A 617 19.88 22.45 -15.79
N PRO A 618 20.48 23.07 -14.76
CA PRO A 618 21.93 23.27 -14.70
C PRO A 618 22.66 21.93 -14.66
N HIS A 619 23.84 21.88 -15.26
CA HIS A 619 24.65 20.66 -15.15
C HIS A 619 24.98 20.39 -13.67
N PRO A 620 24.91 19.14 -13.18
CA PRO A 620 25.15 18.83 -11.75
C PRO A 620 26.49 19.35 -11.21
N ASP A 621 27.51 19.42 -12.05
CA ASP A 621 28.86 19.88 -11.65
C ASP A 621 28.96 21.40 -11.56
N ASP A 622 28.08 22.13 -12.22
CA ASP A 622 28.01 23.62 -12.15
C ASP A 622 27.30 24.09 -10.88
N ILE A 623 26.62 23.18 -10.17
CA ILE A 623 25.94 23.49 -8.92
C ILE A 623 26.99 23.64 -7.82
N VAL A 624 27.29 24.87 -7.49
CA VAL A 624 28.09 25.21 -6.31
C VAL A 624 27.26 24.91 -5.07
N VAL A 625 27.36 23.70 -4.56
CA VAL A 625 26.87 23.40 -3.23
C VAL A 625 27.67 24.23 -2.27
N LYS A 626 27.12 25.37 -1.80
CA LYS A 626 27.65 26.02 -0.63
C LYS A 626 27.71 24.93 0.43
N ARG A 627 28.93 24.46 0.78
CA ARG A 627 29.10 23.55 1.91
C ARG A 627 28.20 24.14 3.00
N PRO A 628 27.22 23.42 3.53
CA PRO A 628 26.51 23.90 4.69
C PRO A 628 27.66 24.32 5.60
N ARG A 629 27.75 25.59 5.98
CA ARG A 629 28.69 26.08 6.98
C ARG A 629 28.61 25.00 8.01
N SER A 630 29.68 24.21 8.16
CA SER A 630 29.67 23.09 9.08
C SER A 630 29.06 23.68 10.32
N SER A 631 27.79 23.37 10.57
CA SER A 631 27.15 23.73 11.82
C SER A 631 28.20 23.26 12.78
N PRO A 632 28.78 24.12 13.62
CA PRO A 632 29.98 23.82 14.38
C PRO A 632 29.70 22.40 14.87
N LYS A 633 30.56 21.41 14.45
CA LYS A 633 30.37 19.99 14.77
C LYS A 633 29.78 20.03 16.14
N LYS A 634 28.49 19.69 16.32
CA LYS A 634 27.86 19.66 17.61
C LYS A 634 28.81 18.79 18.40
N ARG A 635 29.71 19.43 19.12
CA ARG A 635 30.56 18.79 20.10
C ARG A 635 29.59 17.93 20.87
N GLY A 636 29.74 16.61 20.81
CA GLY A 636 28.93 15.57 21.31
C GLY A 636 27.51 16.03 21.64
N SER A 637 26.46 15.43 21.04
CA SER A 637 25.08 15.79 21.36
C SER A 637 25.00 16.15 22.83
N ALA A 638 24.52 17.36 23.11
CA ALA A 638 24.30 17.74 24.51
C ALA A 638 23.52 16.62 25.16
N PRO A 639 23.85 16.18 26.36
CA PRO A 639 23.08 15.17 27.06
C PRO A 639 21.60 15.62 27.06
N PRO A 640 20.66 14.67 27.05
CA PRO A 640 19.26 15.02 27.20
C PRO A 640 19.10 15.85 28.49
N PRO A 641 18.19 16.81 28.53
CA PRO A 641 18.10 17.81 29.60
C PRO A 641 17.80 17.28 31.01
N ASP A 642 17.71 15.95 31.21
CA ASP A 642 17.29 15.32 32.45
C ASP A 642 18.36 14.44 33.15
N LEU A 643 19.61 14.43 32.68
CA LEU A 643 20.69 13.69 33.37
C LEU A 643 21.38 14.56 34.43
N SER A 644 21.62 14.00 35.62
CA SER A 644 22.49 14.63 36.61
C SER A 644 23.95 14.69 36.10
N SER A 645 24.81 15.52 36.72
CA SER A 645 26.23 15.61 36.29
C SER A 645 26.99 14.30 36.40
N ASP A 646 26.60 13.43 37.35
CA ASP A 646 27.21 12.13 37.58
C ASP A 646 26.68 11.09 36.56
N ASP A 647 25.40 11.15 36.18
CA ASP A 647 24.80 10.32 35.16
C ASP A 647 25.34 10.68 33.77
N GLU A 648 25.64 11.97 33.52
CA GLU A 648 26.30 12.45 32.31
C GLU A 648 27.69 11.84 32.13
N ALA A 649 28.47 11.82 33.20
CA ALA A 649 29.80 11.21 33.16
C ALA A 649 29.75 9.68 32.89
N LEU A 650 28.81 8.98 33.49
CA LEU A 650 28.59 7.57 33.22
C LEU A 650 28.09 7.31 31.77
N TYR A 651 27.18 8.14 31.28
CA TYR A 651 26.72 8.07 29.90
C TYR A 651 27.85 8.22 28.89
N GLU A 652 28.75 9.18 29.07
CA GLU A 652 29.90 9.38 28.17
C GLU A 652 30.90 8.18 28.23
N GLU A 653 31.03 7.53 29.36
CA GLU A 653 31.86 6.34 29.49
C GLU A 653 31.23 5.12 28.78
N LEU A 654 29.95 4.91 28.95
CA LEU A 654 29.20 3.89 28.24
C LEU A 654 29.22 4.14 26.71
N ARG A 655 29.18 5.41 26.30
CA ARG A 655 29.28 5.79 24.90
C ARG A 655 30.66 5.50 24.30
N LYS A 656 31.73 5.73 25.03
CA LYS A 656 33.11 5.37 24.63
C LYS A 656 33.26 3.85 24.55
N TRP A 657 32.79 3.12 25.56
CA TRP A 657 32.80 1.66 25.54
C TRP A 657 32.05 1.12 24.33
N ARG A 658 30.85 1.62 24.04
CA ARG A 658 30.05 1.19 22.86
C ARG A 658 30.80 1.35 21.55
N LEU A 659 31.56 2.43 21.38
CA LEU A 659 32.39 2.63 20.18
C LEU A 659 33.46 1.56 20.05
N GLY A 660 34.12 1.18 21.16
CA GLY A 660 35.08 0.08 21.17
C GLY A 660 34.43 -1.30 20.92
N ALA A 661 33.28 -1.57 21.54
CA ALA A 661 32.55 -2.82 21.38
C ALA A 661 31.92 -3.01 19.97
N ALA A 662 31.72 -1.93 19.24
CA ALA A 662 31.18 -1.97 17.89
C ALA A 662 32.19 -2.45 16.84
N GLY A 663 33.51 -2.20 17.04
CA GLY A 663 34.52 -2.47 16.03
C GLY A 663 34.20 -1.76 14.72
N ASP A 664 34.22 -2.48 13.59
CA ASP A 664 33.91 -1.93 12.26
C ASP A 664 32.40 -1.72 12.00
N ARG A 665 31.53 -2.14 12.94
CA ARG A 665 30.06 -1.98 12.82
C ARG A 665 29.61 -0.62 13.32
N PRO A 666 28.47 -0.08 12.83
CA PRO A 666 27.88 1.12 13.39
C PRO A 666 27.56 0.97 14.88
N ALA A 667 27.96 1.93 15.71
CA ALA A 667 27.85 1.86 17.18
C ALA A 667 26.40 1.63 17.71
N TYR A 668 25.39 2.04 16.98
CA TYR A 668 23.99 1.80 17.34
C TYR A 668 23.56 0.33 17.26
N HIS A 669 24.32 -0.53 16.59
CA HIS A 669 24.10 -1.99 16.59
C HIS A 669 24.44 -2.65 17.93
N VAL A 670 25.23 -2.00 18.76
CA VAL A 670 25.54 -2.47 20.12
C VAL A 670 24.45 -2.02 21.10
N ALA A 671 24.15 -0.73 21.14
CA ALA A 671 23.08 -0.14 21.94
C ALA A 671 22.66 1.21 21.40
N SER A 672 21.38 1.56 21.51
CA SER A 672 20.86 2.87 21.19
C SER A 672 21.32 3.93 22.21
N ASN A 673 21.37 5.22 21.84
CA ASN A 673 21.61 6.29 22.82
C ASN A 673 20.57 6.29 23.94
N ARG A 674 19.31 5.99 23.63
CA ARG A 674 18.23 5.88 24.62
C ARG A 674 18.49 4.77 25.64
N THR A 675 18.98 3.62 25.18
CA THR A 675 19.38 2.51 26.07
C THR A 675 20.53 2.90 26.98
N LEU A 676 21.58 3.55 26.46
CA LEU A 676 22.71 4.01 27.28
C LEU A 676 22.30 5.09 28.29
N ILE A 677 21.38 5.99 27.95
CA ILE A 677 20.83 6.98 28.86
C ILE A 677 20.07 6.28 29.98
N ALA A 678 19.22 5.31 29.65
CA ALA A 678 18.46 4.57 30.65
C ALA A 678 19.39 3.78 31.60
N ILE A 679 20.47 3.19 31.09
CA ILE A 679 21.49 2.51 31.90
C ILE A 679 22.17 3.52 32.83
N ALA A 680 22.55 4.70 32.33
CA ALA A 680 23.22 5.73 33.15
C ALA A 680 22.30 6.29 34.26
N SER A 681 21.01 6.45 33.96
CA SER A 681 20.03 6.96 34.93
C SER A 681 19.62 5.93 35.98
N VAL A 682 19.46 4.63 35.57
CA VAL A 682 19.00 3.56 36.48
C VAL A 682 20.16 2.98 37.30
N LYS A 683 21.38 3.00 36.77
CA LYS A 683 22.61 2.44 37.39
C LYS A 683 22.37 1.01 37.91
N PRO A 684 22.04 0.04 37.01
CA PRO A 684 21.71 -1.31 37.41
C PRO A 684 22.85 -1.97 38.16
N ALA A 685 22.55 -2.55 39.34
CA ALA A 685 23.53 -3.20 40.18
C ALA A 685 23.82 -4.66 39.83
N ASP A 686 22.91 -5.29 39.11
CA ASP A 686 22.93 -6.71 38.76
C ASP A 686 22.31 -6.95 37.36
N GLU A 687 22.39 -8.20 36.89
CA GLU A 687 21.90 -8.64 35.58
C GLU A 687 20.38 -8.49 35.44
N ASP A 688 19.63 -8.79 36.51
CA ASP A 688 18.15 -8.73 36.48
C ASP A 688 17.70 -7.30 36.29
N ARG A 689 18.30 -6.35 37.01
CA ARG A 689 18.03 -4.90 36.86
C ARG A 689 18.44 -4.37 35.50
N LEU A 690 19.51 -4.89 34.91
CA LEU A 690 19.97 -4.49 33.60
C LEU A 690 19.00 -4.98 32.51
N LEU A 691 18.43 -6.20 32.65
CA LEU A 691 17.42 -6.77 31.76
C LEU A 691 16.08 -6.00 31.77
N GLU A 692 15.73 -5.33 32.86
CA GLU A 692 14.52 -4.50 32.94
C GLU A 692 14.60 -3.23 32.06
N ILE A 693 15.79 -2.88 31.58
CA ILE A 693 16.01 -1.66 30.81
C ILE A 693 15.59 -1.86 29.35
N ALA A 694 14.71 -1.00 28.86
CA ALA A 694 14.24 -1.02 27.47
C ALA A 694 15.40 -0.96 26.45
N GLY A 695 15.51 -1.95 25.61
CA GLY A 695 16.58 -2.11 24.63
C GLY A 695 17.75 -2.99 25.09
N VAL A 696 17.65 -3.60 26.28
CA VAL A 696 18.54 -4.65 26.77
C VAL A 696 17.76 -5.97 26.72
N GLY A 697 18.20 -6.90 25.90
CA GLY A 697 17.63 -8.22 25.76
C GLY A 697 18.66 -9.33 26.10
N PRO A 698 18.23 -10.62 26.09
CA PRO A 698 19.13 -11.75 26.43
C PRO A 698 20.42 -11.77 25.61
N ALA A 699 20.37 -11.52 24.31
CA ALA A 699 21.53 -11.46 23.43
C ALA A 699 22.49 -10.29 23.75
N PHE A 700 21.97 -9.17 24.24
CA PHE A 700 22.78 -8.06 24.75
C PHE A 700 23.47 -8.45 26.05
N MET A 701 22.73 -9.08 26.97
CA MET A 701 23.26 -9.55 28.25
C MET A 701 24.40 -10.53 28.07
N GLU A 702 24.19 -11.57 27.24
CA GLU A 702 25.22 -12.58 26.95
C GLU A 702 26.51 -11.97 26.38
N ARG A 703 26.37 -10.94 25.51
CA ARG A 703 27.50 -10.40 24.78
C ARG A 703 28.17 -9.19 25.45
N TYR A 704 27.40 -8.40 26.19
CA TYR A 704 27.82 -7.09 26.69
C TYR A 704 27.46 -6.81 28.16
N GLY A 705 26.60 -7.63 28.79
CA GLY A 705 26.06 -7.40 30.13
C GLY A 705 27.15 -7.23 31.18
N GLY A 706 28.15 -8.11 31.18
CA GLY A 706 29.27 -8.08 32.14
C GLY A 706 30.14 -6.79 32.01
N ASP A 707 30.37 -6.31 30.79
CA ASP A 707 31.11 -5.07 30.58
C ASP A 707 30.36 -3.84 31.05
N VAL A 708 29.07 -3.79 30.75
CA VAL A 708 28.17 -2.69 31.16
C VAL A 708 28.06 -2.62 32.68
N LEU A 709 27.81 -3.74 33.36
CA LEU A 709 27.73 -3.80 34.83
C LEU A 709 29.05 -3.39 35.49
N ARG A 710 30.19 -3.77 34.91
CA ARG A 710 31.51 -3.35 35.42
C ARG A 710 31.69 -1.84 35.30
N ILE A 711 31.29 -1.22 34.17
CA ILE A 711 31.37 0.23 33.97
C ILE A 711 30.46 0.96 34.96
N VAL A 712 29.25 0.47 35.16
CA VAL A 712 28.29 1.04 36.11
C VAL A 712 28.82 0.94 37.55
N SER A 713 29.33 -0.24 37.96
CA SER A 713 29.86 -0.46 39.34
C SER A 713 31.10 0.37 39.66
N THR A 714 31.86 0.78 38.66
CA THR A 714 33.07 1.63 38.88
C THR A 714 32.73 3.04 39.25
N ARG A 715 31.48 3.48 39.02
CA ARG A 715 30.99 4.82 39.24
C ARG A 715 29.74 4.92 40.15
N SER A 716 29.27 3.79 40.69
CA SER A 716 28.31 3.73 41.77
C SER A 716 29.05 3.75 43.10
#